data_0b88f6d261a7a2c58dc164aaf4a2f1e6
#
_entry.id   0b88f6d261a7a2c58dc164aaf4a2f1e6
#
_cell.length_a   1.000
_cell.length_b   1.000
_cell.length_c   1.000
_cell.angle_alpha   90.00
_cell.angle_beta   90.00
_cell.angle_gamma   90.00
#
_symmetry.space_group_name_H-M   'P 1'
#
loop_
_entity.id
_entity.type
_entity.pdbx_description
1 polymer ?
#
loop_
_entity_poly.entity_id
_entity_poly.type
_entity_poly.pdbx_seq_one_letter_code
_entity_poly.pdbx_strand_id
1 'polypeptide(L)'
;MTTSLPSSIELIDSALIEHNPFSQPPVVVANNVWDKGFPDVPSLNAHASDAVFQVLEDIQNQKYKTNSILITAQDGTGKSHIIGRIRHRLQEIGGAFFILANKFNLNEYKDSFQLLLAESLSKTGSKGTTQWQELATSMVNDVVKSRNPNAKTIEAKSLVEKLKTSSPEKVSNLINDLSKGFKRIKSVKDPSIIQSVLWTLSEDESADASNWLGGKELAQYKANDLRLPTQNRSFDATLNILELISEYNSLVLCFDELDLAAFNDGGQRKAQVIANLVKELAENLNRGVILSVMMPGTWKEEVVDKLPPAVAGRMTMLGSPLDLQYLNPDTAIDLVSIFLKDYYDTRDLVPPHPVYPFDEGQIRAIGREKPTVRDVLKWCREHCKPGIPSPVSSDNPRMEIVQSVSSLEAVEIALGVELGDNITSNLDDNQFIADALLFSLEHLVGQEVANFKIKKVTTGVDQKGKRDPYLNFKIIGQDRGKDTCIGVAVLQDNGGRGLGAGLKRLLDVDGKYALSRGCLIRNKKKAIARNFKTNYIQPMESKGGEFVDLIENQVKPLIAIRAVYQKRESDYGISEEDIFRFIQQKGHQYWLGTHNPLIQEILSDPSYTLSEDIQEEIEVEAFDVLSDLDTGLSDNQSSDEDFNGILDLELECHV
;
A
#
# COMPACT_ATOMS: atom_id res chain seq x y z
N MET A 1 56.01 13.82 -9.44
CA MET A 1 55.31 12.61 -9.00
C MET A 1 54.24 12.33 -10.02
N THR A 2 54.47 11.36 -10.89
CA THR A 2 53.49 10.90 -11.88
C THR A 2 52.47 10.03 -11.13
N THR A 3 51.30 10.57 -10.84
CA THR A 3 50.16 9.77 -10.43
C THR A 3 49.75 8.89 -11.61
N SER A 4 50.09 7.60 -11.55
CA SER A 4 49.55 6.61 -12.49
C SER A 4 48.02 6.63 -12.39
N LEU A 5 47.34 6.63 -13.54
CA LEU A 5 45.91 6.43 -13.59
C LEU A 5 45.58 5.11 -12.90
N PRO A 6 44.57 5.07 -12.02
CA PRO A 6 44.17 3.83 -11.34
C PRO A 6 43.84 2.75 -12.35
N SER A 7 44.18 1.49 -12.06
CA SER A 7 43.78 0.37 -12.89
C SER A 7 42.27 0.23 -12.90
N SER A 8 41.71 -0.41 -13.94
CA SER A 8 40.25 -0.64 -14.00
C SER A 8 39.72 -1.42 -12.78
N ILE A 9 40.54 -2.30 -12.21
CA ILE A 9 40.18 -3.05 -10.98
C ILE A 9 40.17 -2.14 -9.77
N GLU A 10 41.14 -1.24 -9.60
CA GLU A 10 41.16 -0.29 -8.49
C GLU A 10 39.97 0.67 -8.50
N LEU A 11 39.48 1.03 -9.68
CA LEU A 11 38.23 1.83 -9.82
C LEU A 11 37.01 1.04 -9.38
N ILE A 12 36.92 -0.24 -9.76
CA ILE A 12 35.82 -1.13 -9.35
C ILE A 12 35.84 -1.34 -7.83
N ASP A 13 37.04 -1.64 -7.27
CA ASP A 13 37.22 -1.84 -5.83
C ASP A 13 36.82 -0.60 -5.03
N SER A 14 37.24 0.57 -5.48
CA SER A 14 36.87 1.84 -4.83
C SER A 14 35.36 2.06 -4.89
N ALA A 15 34.70 1.78 -6.03
CA ALA A 15 33.26 1.93 -6.17
C ALA A 15 32.48 0.96 -5.25
N LEU A 16 32.96 -0.29 -5.11
CA LEU A 16 32.34 -1.30 -4.22
C LEU A 16 32.53 -0.98 -2.75
N ILE A 17 33.67 -0.38 -2.37
CA ILE A 17 33.93 0.08 -0.99
C ILE A 17 33.03 1.27 -0.66
N GLU A 18 32.90 2.23 -1.59
CA GLU A 18 32.06 3.41 -1.41
C GLU A 18 30.57 3.04 -1.36
N HIS A 19 30.15 2.12 -2.20
CA HIS A 19 28.75 1.70 -2.29
C HIS A 19 28.60 0.21 -2.55
N ASN A 20 28.26 -0.55 -1.52
CA ASN A 20 27.98 -1.97 -1.64
C ASN A 20 26.63 -2.19 -2.36
N PRO A 21 26.59 -2.88 -3.53
CA PRO A 21 25.35 -3.11 -4.29
C PRO A 21 24.29 -3.91 -3.52
N PHE A 22 24.68 -4.65 -2.49
CA PHE A 22 23.81 -5.45 -1.64
C PHE A 22 23.46 -4.76 -0.32
N SER A 23 23.75 -3.47 -0.15
CA SER A 23 23.53 -2.72 1.10
C SER A 23 22.05 -2.62 1.45
N GLN A 24 21.15 -2.54 0.48
CA GLN A 24 19.73 -2.54 0.73
C GLN A 24 19.23 -3.91 1.21
N PRO A 25 18.29 -3.96 2.16
CA PRO A 25 17.70 -5.22 2.58
C PRO A 25 16.99 -5.87 1.37
N PRO A 26 17.14 -7.19 1.18
CA PRO A 26 16.52 -7.92 0.08
C PRO A 26 15.03 -8.18 0.36
N VAL A 27 14.27 -7.11 0.53
CA VAL A 27 12.84 -7.13 0.82
C VAL A 27 12.11 -6.36 -0.27
N VAL A 28 11.18 -7.02 -0.94
CA VAL A 28 10.28 -6.39 -1.91
C VAL A 28 9.07 -5.86 -1.15
N VAL A 29 8.99 -4.55 -0.99
CA VAL A 29 7.78 -3.89 -0.44
C VAL A 29 6.74 -3.66 -1.53
N ALA A 30 5.50 -3.39 -1.15
CA ALA A 30 4.39 -3.21 -2.09
C ALA A 30 4.68 -2.18 -3.20
N ASN A 31 5.41 -1.10 -2.88
CA ASN A 31 5.81 -0.10 -3.86
C ASN A 31 6.74 -0.68 -4.93
N ASN A 32 7.65 -1.59 -4.56
CA ASN A 32 8.56 -2.23 -5.50
C ASN A 32 7.83 -3.11 -6.55
N VAL A 33 6.64 -3.61 -6.21
CA VAL A 33 5.79 -4.35 -7.18
C VAL A 33 5.33 -3.41 -8.30
N TRP A 34 5.08 -2.14 -7.99
CA TRP A 34 4.61 -1.14 -8.96
C TRP A 34 5.73 -0.38 -9.67
N ASP A 35 6.93 -0.29 -9.05
CA ASP A 35 8.10 0.37 -9.58
C ASP A 35 8.94 -0.57 -10.49
N LYS A 36 10.16 -0.16 -10.83
CA LYS A 36 11.09 -0.95 -11.66
C LYS A 36 11.44 -2.32 -11.06
N GLY A 37 11.26 -2.47 -9.74
CA GLY A 37 11.54 -3.72 -9.02
C GLY A 37 13.03 -4.00 -8.82
N PHE A 38 13.32 -5.19 -8.29
CA PHE A 38 14.68 -5.72 -8.19
C PHE A 38 15.09 -6.43 -9.48
N PRO A 39 16.41 -6.59 -9.73
CA PRO A 39 16.90 -7.43 -10.82
C PRO A 39 16.27 -8.82 -10.79
N ASP A 40 15.83 -9.31 -11.93
CA ASP A 40 15.09 -10.57 -12.07
C ASP A 40 15.91 -11.65 -12.76
N VAL A 41 15.88 -12.86 -12.21
CA VAL A 41 16.43 -14.07 -12.83
C VAL A 41 15.29 -14.84 -13.49
N PRO A 42 15.10 -14.76 -14.82
CA PRO A 42 13.91 -15.29 -15.48
C PRO A 42 13.71 -16.81 -15.30
N SER A 43 14.79 -17.57 -15.18
CA SER A 43 14.77 -19.03 -14.96
C SER A 43 14.30 -19.42 -13.56
N LEU A 44 14.53 -18.56 -12.55
CA LEU A 44 14.18 -18.83 -11.17
C LEU A 44 12.66 -18.78 -10.99
N ASN A 45 12.07 -19.89 -10.60
CA ASN A 45 10.63 -20.02 -10.39
C ASN A 45 9.76 -19.70 -11.63
N ALA A 46 10.30 -19.87 -12.84
CA ALA A 46 9.59 -19.64 -14.10
C ALA A 46 8.26 -20.41 -14.16
N HIS A 47 8.22 -21.65 -13.64
CA HIS A 47 7.03 -22.50 -13.63
C HIS A 47 5.83 -21.82 -12.95
N ALA A 48 6.06 -21.04 -11.89
CA ALA A 48 4.99 -20.35 -11.16
C ALA A 48 4.46 -19.13 -11.94
N SER A 49 5.34 -18.29 -12.53
CA SER A 49 4.91 -17.18 -13.36
C SER A 49 4.25 -17.66 -14.65
N ASP A 50 4.83 -18.65 -15.34
CA ASP A 50 4.31 -19.16 -16.61
C ASP A 50 2.94 -19.82 -16.44
N ALA A 51 2.68 -20.50 -15.30
CA ALA A 51 1.35 -21.03 -14.99
C ALA A 51 0.28 -19.93 -14.96
N VAL A 52 0.60 -18.74 -14.41
CA VAL A 52 -0.34 -17.60 -14.39
C VAL A 52 -0.66 -17.15 -15.82
N PHE A 53 0.34 -17.03 -16.68
CA PHE A 53 0.12 -16.60 -18.07
C PHE A 53 -0.58 -17.67 -18.91
N GLN A 54 -0.31 -18.95 -18.66
CA GLN A 54 -1.03 -20.05 -19.33
C GLN A 54 -2.50 -20.03 -18.96
N VAL A 55 -2.83 -19.87 -17.66
CA VAL A 55 -4.23 -19.76 -17.21
C VAL A 55 -4.88 -18.50 -17.78
N LEU A 56 -4.16 -17.37 -17.83
CA LEU A 56 -4.68 -16.14 -18.43
C LEU A 56 -5.02 -16.32 -19.91
N GLU A 57 -4.16 -16.98 -20.67
CA GLU A 57 -4.40 -17.33 -22.08
C GLU A 57 -5.63 -18.24 -22.22
N ASP A 58 -5.76 -19.25 -21.38
CA ASP A 58 -6.92 -20.16 -21.37
C ASP A 58 -8.23 -19.42 -21.07
N ILE A 59 -8.20 -18.41 -20.18
CA ILE A 59 -9.35 -17.54 -19.88
C ILE A 59 -9.66 -16.64 -21.08
N GLN A 60 -8.66 -16.05 -21.72
CA GLN A 60 -8.83 -15.22 -22.91
C GLN A 60 -9.42 -16.04 -24.09
N ASN A 61 -9.00 -17.29 -24.20
CA ASN A 61 -9.52 -18.27 -25.16
C ASN A 61 -10.87 -18.90 -24.73
N GLN A 62 -11.50 -18.40 -23.65
CA GLN A 62 -12.82 -18.83 -23.14
C GLN A 62 -12.90 -20.29 -22.69
N LYS A 63 -11.76 -20.95 -22.37
CA LYS A 63 -11.78 -22.30 -21.79
C LYS A 63 -12.34 -22.30 -20.38
N TYR A 64 -12.07 -21.23 -19.62
CA TYR A 64 -12.56 -20.99 -18.27
C TYR A 64 -13.05 -19.55 -18.14
N LYS A 65 -14.00 -19.33 -17.22
CA LYS A 65 -14.38 -17.97 -16.82
C LYS A 65 -13.39 -17.39 -15.81
N THR A 66 -13.03 -18.20 -14.83
CA THR A 66 -12.12 -17.84 -13.74
C THR A 66 -11.34 -19.06 -13.33
N ASN A 67 -10.12 -18.86 -12.91
CA ASN A 67 -9.30 -19.90 -12.31
C ASN A 67 -8.48 -19.30 -11.16
N SER A 68 -8.08 -20.14 -10.20
CA SER A 68 -7.26 -19.75 -9.07
C SER A 68 -5.99 -20.57 -8.98
N ILE A 69 -4.93 -19.89 -8.62
CA ILE A 69 -3.59 -20.45 -8.44
C ILE A 69 -3.14 -20.12 -7.03
N LEU A 70 -2.70 -21.14 -6.31
CA LEU A 70 -2.02 -20.97 -5.04
C LEU A 70 -0.52 -21.18 -5.23
N ILE A 71 0.28 -20.21 -4.87
CA ILE A 71 1.73 -20.32 -4.74
C ILE A 71 2.07 -20.50 -3.27
N THR A 72 2.82 -21.54 -2.95
CA THR A 72 3.37 -21.75 -1.62
C THR A 72 4.88 -21.52 -1.62
N ALA A 73 5.36 -20.80 -0.60
CA ALA A 73 6.76 -20.38 -0.56
C ALA A 73 7.21 -20.10 0.89
N GLN A 74 8.38 -20.56 1.25
CA GLN A 74 9.03 -20.18 2.50
C GLN A 74 9.47 -18.72 2.47
N ASP A 75 9.69 -18.13 3.62
CA ASP A 75 10.20 -16.77 3.71
C ASP A 75 11.55 -16.62 3.01
N GLY A 76 11.74 -15.50 2.32
CA GLY A 76 12.97 -15.22 1.59
C GLY A 76 13.13 -15.93 0.25
N THR A 77 12.21 -16.82 -0.18
CA THR A 77 12.27 -17.51 -1.48
C THR A 77 11.79 -16.65 -2.66
N GLY A 78 11.25 -15.46 -2.41
CA GLY A 78 10.86 -14.51 -3.45
C GLY A 78 9.36 -14.39 -3.72
N LYS A 79 8.49 -14.58 -2.69
CA LYS A 79 7.03 -14.40 -2.81
C LYS A 79 6.65 -13.10 -3.53
N SER A 80 7.01 -11.95 -2.98
CA SER A 80 6.65 -10.65 -3.57
C SER A 80 7.41 -10.35 -4.86
N HIS A 81 8.59 -10.98 -5.08
CA HIS A 81 9.34 -10.85 -6.33
C HIS A 81 8.61 -11.51 -7.51
N ILE A 82 8.06 -12.73 -7.32
CA ILE A 82 7.28 -13.40 -8.37
C ILE A 82 6.02 -12.60 -8.74
N ILE A 83 5.40 -11.94 -7.76
CA ILE A 83 4.27 -11.03 -7.97
C ILE A 83 4.69 -9.84 -8.83
N GLY A 84 5.82 -9.21 -8.50
CA GLY A 84 6.40 -8.12 -9.28
C GLY A 84 6.70 -8.53 -10.72
N ARG A 85 7.31 -9.73 -10.94
CA ARG A 85 7.57 -10.29 -12.27
C ARG A 85 6.28 -10.44 -13.08
N ILE A 86 5.23 -11.01 -12.49
CA ILE A 86 3.93 -11.19 -13.15
C ILE A 86 3.36 -9.81 -13.54
N ARG A 87 3.39 -8.85 -12.65
CA ARG A 87 2.90 -7.49 -12.92
C ARG A 87 3.69 -6.80 -14.03
N HIS A 88 5.03 -6.85 -14.03
CA HIS A 88 5.85 -6.24 -15.06
C HIS A 88 5.58 -6.86 -16.43
N ARG A 89 5.53 -8.19 -16.50
CA ARG A 89 5.21 -8.89 -17.73
C ARG A 89 3.81 -8.54 -18.26
N LEU A 90 2.80 -8.39 -17.38
CA LEU A 90 1.47 -7.91 -17.75
C LEU A 90 1.49 -6.48 -18.30
N GLN A 91 2.32 -5.61 -17.72
CA GLN A 91 2.46 -4.23 -18.20
C GLN A 91 3.12 -4.19 -19.60
N GLU A 92 4.05 -5.08 -19.90
CA GLU A 92 4.72 -5.16 -21.21
C GLU A 92 3.83 -5.73 -22.30
N ILE A 93 3.15 -6.85 -22.01
CA ILE A 93 2.36 -7.57 -23.05
C ILE A 93 0.90 -7.14 -23.11
N GLY A 94 0.39 -6.53 -22.04
CA GLY A 94 -1.04 -6.19 -21.93
C GLY A 94 -1.95 -7.41 -21.75
N GLY A 95 -3.25 -7.21 -22.03
CA GLY A 95 -4.25 -8.29 -22.04
C GLY A 95 -4.92 -8.59 -20.70
N ALA A 96 -4.45 -8.03 -19.60
CA ALA A 96 -5.12 -8.06 -18.30
C ALA A 96 -4.77 -6.85 -17.45
N PHE A 97 -5.68 -6.46 -16.56
CA PHE A 97 -5.40 -5.54 -15.47
C PHE A 97 -4.87 -6.30 -14.26
N PHE A 98 -3.94 -5.69 -13.54
CA PHE A 98 -3.31 -6.27 -12.36
C PHE A 98 -3.79 -5.58 -11.09
N ILE A 99 -4.23 -6.36 -10.11
CA ILE A 99 -4.73 -5.91 -8.81
C ILE A 99 -3.88 -6.54 -7.73
N LEU A 100 -3.29 -5.72 -6.85
CA LEU A 100 -2.56 -6.17 -5.67
C LEU A 100 -3.39 -5.94 -4.42
N ALA A 101 -3.71 -6.99 -3.70
CA ALA A 101 -4.49 -6.97 -2.48
C ALA A 101 -3.66 -7.57 -1.34
N ASN A 102 -2.98 -6.73 -0.55
CA ASN A 102 -2.09 -7.13 0.52
C ASN A 102 -2.42 -6.50 1.89
N LYS A 103 -2.95 -5.27 1.92
CA LYS A 103 -3.25 -4.53 3.16
C LYS A 103 -4.76 -4.54 3.43
N PHE A 104 -5.19 -5.31 4.42
CA PHE A 104 -6.61 -5.45 4.77
C PHE A 104 -6.91 -5.00 6.20
N ASN A 105 -7.98 -4.24 6.36
CA ASN A 105 -8.73 -4.21 7.60
C ASN A 105 -9.60 -5.48 7.66
N LEU A 106 -9.24 -6.43 8.53
CA LEU A 106 -9.87 -7.74 8.54
C LEU A 106 -11.34 -7.73 9.01
N ASN A 107 -11.77 -6.68 9.71
CA ASN A 107 -13.16 -6.51 10.12
C ASN A 107 -14.03 -5.96 8.98
N GLU A 108 -13.41 -5.22 8.05
CA GLU A 108 -14.06 -4.60 6.88
C GLU A 108 -13.34 -5.06 5.59
N TYR A 109 -12.99 -6.35 5.50
CA TYR A 109 -12.14 -6.87 4.43
C TYR A 109 -12.71 -6.69 3.01
N LYS A 110 -14.04 -6.67 2.87
CA LYS A 110 -14.72 -6.43 1.58
C LYS A 110 -14.57 -4.98 1.14
N ASP A 111 -14.68 -4.04 2.07
CA ASP A 111 -14.48 -2.61 1.80
C ASP A 111 -13.00 -2.31 1.54
N SER A 112 -12.10 -2.96 2.29
CA SER A 112 -10.65 -2.90 2.03
C SER A 112 -10.32 -3.42 0.63
N PHE A 113 -10.98 -4.49 0.19
CA PHE A 113 -10.78 -5.01 -1.16
C PHE A 113 -11.26 -4.02 -2.24
N GLN A 114 -12.41 -3.36 -2.05
CA GLN A 114 -12.88 -2.31 -2.95
C GLN A 114 -11.87 -1.17 -3.09
N LEU A 115 -11.28 -0.74 -1.96
CA LEU A 115 -10.25 0.29 -1.95
C LEU A 115 -8.99 -0.16 -2.69
N LEU A 116 -8.46 -1.35 -2.39
CA LEU A 116 -7.24 -1.90 -3.01
C LEU A 116 -7.43 -2.14 -4.52
N LEU A 117 -8.64 -2.52 -4.95
CA LEU A 117 -9.02 -2.60 -6.35
C LEU A 117 -8.88 -1.24 -7.04
N ALA A 118 -9.47 -0.19 -6.47
CA ALA A 118 -9.42 1.16 -7.03
C ALA A 118 -7.99 1.73 -7.04
N GLU A 119 -7.22 1.53 -5.98
CA GLU A 119 -5.82 1.94 -5.89
C GLU A 119 -4.95 1.24 -6.94
N SER A 120 -5.14 -0.08 -7.13
CA SER A 120 -4.41 -0.83 -8.15
C SER A 120 -4.75 -0.37 -9.57
N LEU A 121 -6.03 -0.09 -9.85
CA LEU A 121 -6.47 0.41 -11.15
C LEU A 121 -6.02 1.86 -11.41
N SER A 122 -5.65 2.61 -10.39
CA SER A 122 -5.03 3.94 -10.50
C SER A 122 -3.54 3.88 -10.87
N LYS A 123 -2.93 2.69 -10.88
CA LYS A 123 -1.54 2.51 -11.31
C LYS A 123 -1.45 2.38 -12.83
N THR A 124 -0.24 2.69 -13.35
CA THR A 124 0.03 2.64 -14.80
C THR A 124 -0.16 1.23 -15.34
N GLY A 125 -0.96 1.11 -16.38
CA GLY A 125 -1.22 -0.10 -17.13
C GLY A 125 -0.29 -0.28 -18.35
N SER A 126 -0.72 -1.13 -19.29
CA SER A 126 0.09 -1.51 -20.47
C SER A 126 0.13 -0.45 -21.57
N LYS A 127 -0.79 0.54 -21.54
CA LYS A 127 -0.88 1.59 -22.58
C LYS A 127 -0.28 2.94 -22.11
N GLY A 128 0.48 2.94 -21.01
CA GLY A 128 1.17 4.12 -20.51
C GLY A 128 0.27 5.15 -19.80
N THR A 129 -0.97 4.79 -19.53
CA THR A 129 -1.93 5.54 -18.71
C THR A 129 -2.35 4.70 -17.52
N THR A 130 -3.19 5.21 -16.61
CA THR A 130 -3.71 4.37 -15.52
C THR A 130 -4.62 3.27 -16.06
N GLN A 131 -4.71 2.13 -15.37
CA GLN A 131 -5.60 1.03 -15.77
C GLN A 131 -7.08 1.51 -15.84
N TRP A 132 -7.49 2.44 -14.96
CA TRP A 132 -8.80 3.11 -15.06
C TRP A 132 -8.99 3.86 -16.38
N GLN A 133 -7.98 4.64 -16.81
CA GLN A 133 -8.03 5.39 -18.06
C GLN A 133 -8.04 4.47 -19.28
N GLU A 134 -7.35 3.34 -19.22
CA GLU A 134 -7.40 2.30 -20.26
C GLU A 134 -8.82 1.69 -20.39
N LEU A 135 -9.47 1.39 -19.25
CA LEU A 135 -10.86 0.93 -19.20
C LEU A 135 -11.82 1.99 -19.75
N ALA A 136 -11.72 3.21 -19.24
CA ALA A 136 -12.57 4.34 -19.68
C ALA A 136 -12.43 4.59 -21.18
N THR A 137 -11.21 4.54 -21.72
CA THR A 137 -10.97 4.69 -23.16
C THR A 137 -11.62 3.58 -23.98
N SER A 138 -11.60 2.35 -23.45
CA SER A 138 -12.30 1.23 -24.12
C SER A 138 -13.82 1.45 -24.18
N MET A 139 -14.39 2.00 -23.09
CA MET A 139 -15.81 2.38 -23.04
C MET A 139 -16.14 3.53 -24.02
N VAL A 140 -15.25 4.53 -24.10
CA VAL A 140 -15.38 5.63 -25.10
C VAL A 140 -15.38 5.06 -26.50
N ASN A 141 -14.47 4.16 -26.83
CA ASN A 141 -14.38 3.53 -28.15
C ASN A 141 -15.67 2.78 -28.51
N ASP A 142 -16.33 2.12 -27.55
CA ASP A 142 -17.63 1.46 -27.78
C ASP A 142 -18.69 2.48 -28.14
N VAL A 143 -18.78 3.61 -27.42
CA VAL A 143 -19.75 4.67 -27.72
C VAL A 143 -19.48 5.31 -29.09
N VAL A 144 -18.22 5.56 -29.43
CA VAL A 144 -17.82 6.12 -30.73
C VAL A 144 -18.18 5.16 -31.87
N LYS A 145 -17.82 3.88 -31.73
CA LYS A 145 -18.12 2.86 -32.76
C LYS A 145 -19.62 2.59 -32.91
N SER A 146 -20.39 2.74 -31.85
CA SER A 146 -21.86 2.61 -31.94
C SER A 146 -22.52 3.71 -32.80
N ARG A 147 -21.91 4.91 -32.83
CA ARG A 147 -22.34 6.05 -33.67
C ARG A 147 -21.76 6.01 -35.07
N ASN A 148 -20.49 5.62 -35.18
CA ASN A 148 -19.77 5.48 -36.43
C ASN A 148 -18.96 4.17 -36.42
N PRO A 149 -19.49 3.08 -37.03
CA PRO A 149 -18.81 1.78 -37.06
C PRO A 149 -17.40 1.80 -37.70
N ASN A 150 -17.12 2.77 -38.56
CA ASN A 150 -15.84 2.92 -39.25
C ASN A 150 -14.85 3.83 -38.50
N ALA A 151 -15.23 4.35 -37.32
CA ALA A 151 -14.36 5.20 -36.52
C ALA A 151 -13.08 4.45 -36.10
N LYS A 152 -11.93 5.13 -36.22
CA LYS A 152 -10.65 4.61 -35.74
C LYS A 152 -10.70 4.46 -34.22
N THR A 153 -10.03 3.43 -33.71
CA THR A 153 -9.87 3.21 -32.29
C THR A 153 -8.98 4.32 -31.70
N ILE A 154 -9.46 4.95 -30.63
CA ILE A 154 -8.74 6.03 -29.94
C ILE A 154 -7.79 5.37 -28.94
N GLU A 155 -6.52 5.79 -28.94
CA GLU A 155 -5.51 5.37 -27.98
C GLU A 155 -5.67 6.08 -26.64
N ALA A 156 -5.47 5.36 -25.53
CA ALA A 156 -5.68 5.89 -24.19
C ALA A 156 -4.82 7.13 -23.90
N LYS A 157 -3.53 7.07 -24.24
CA LYS A 157 -2.61 8.19 -24.03
C LYS A 157 -3.04 9.44 -24.79
N SER A 158 -3.40 9.28 -26.06
CA SER A 158 -3.86 10.41 -26.90
C SER A 158 -5.15 11.04 -26.39
N LEU A 159 -6.09 10.21 -25.89
CA LEU A 159 -7.34 10.72 -25.32
C LEU A 159 -7.08 11.54 -24.05
N VAL A 160 -6.30 10.99 -23.11
CA VAL A 160 -5.96 11.65 -21.85
C VAL A 160 -5.21 12.97 -22.11
N GLU A 161 -4.19 12.96 -22.97
CA GLU A 161 -3.43 14.18 -23.32
C GLU A 161 -4.34 15.27 -23.94
N LYS A 162 -5.29 14.88 -24.78
CA LYS A 162 -6.24 15.83 -25.36
C LYS A 162 -7.19 16.41 -24.32
N LEU A 163 -7.69 15.58 -23.40
CA LEU A 163 -8.58 16.06 -22.34
C LEU A 163 -7.86 16.98 -21.36
N LYS A 164 -6.59 16.73 -21.07
CA LYS A 164 -5.73 17.58 -20.25
C LYS A 164 -5.63 19.04 -20.79
N THR A 165 -5.65 19.21 -22.10
CA THR A 165 -5.60 20.54 -22.76
C THR A 165 -6.97 21.17 -22.96
N SER A 166 -8.06 20.50 -22.59
CA SER A 166 -9.43 20.97 -22.76
C SER A 166 -9.93 21.70 -21.51
N SER A 167 -10.85 22.68 -21.68
CA SER A 167 -11.42 23.34 -20.52
C SER A 167 -12.26 22.40 -19.65
N PRO A 168 -12.30 22.59 -18.31
CA PRO A 168 -13.06 21.73 -17.40
C PRO A 168 -14.54 21.55 -17.80
N GLU A 169 -15.16 22.60 -18.29
CA GLU A 169 -16.55 22.58 -18.75
C GLU A 169 -16.74 21.64 -19.96
N LYS A 170 -15.83 21.72 -20.95
CA LYS A 170 -15.85 20.82 -22.12
C LYS A 170 -15.67 19.36 -21.71
N VAL A 171 -14.75 19.10 -20.79
CA VAL A 171 -14.52 17.76 -20.24
C VAL A 171 -15.78 17.24 -19.53
N SER A 172 -16.40 18.05 -18.67
CA SER A 172 -17.64 17.70 -17.97
C SER A 172 -18.78 17.36 -18.92
N ASN A 173 -18.99 18.21 -19.94
CA ASN A 173 -20.03 17.97 -20.94
C ASN A 173 -19.78 16.68 -21.73
N LEU A 174 -18.55 16.46 -22.17
CA LEU A 174 -18.16 15.24 -22.88
C LEU A 174 -18.40 13.98 -22.04
N ILE A 175 -17.96 13.95 -20.78
CA ILE A 175 -18.14 12.80 -19.88
C ILE A 175 -19.62 12.51 -19.67
N ASN A 176 -20.44 13.54 -19.47
CA ASN A 176 -21.88 13.37 -19.34
C ASN A 176 -22.53 12.77 -20.61
N ASP A 177 -22.11 13.20 -21.78
CA ASP A 177 -22.65 12.68 -23.04
C ASP A 177 -22.15 11.28 -23.37
N LEU A 178 -20.91 10.96 -23.03
CA LEU A 178 -20.37 9.60 -23.11
C LEU A 178 -21.10 8.66 -22.15
N SER A 179 -21.36 9.09 -20.92
CA SER A 179 -22.14 8.31 -19.95
C SER A 179 -23.57 8.01 -20.45
N LYS A 180 -24.25 9.02 -21.01
CA LYS A 180 -25.56 8.82 -21.63
C LYS A 180 -25.48 7.89 -22.85
N GLY A 181 -24.44 8.05 -23.69
CA GLY A 181 -24.18 7.23 -24.86
C GLY A 181 -23.98 5.76 -24.45
N PHE A 182 -23.15 5.52 -23.47
CA PHE A 182 -22.86 4.18 -22.95
C PHE A 182 -24.12 3.46 -22.43
N LYS A 183 -24.94 4.15 -21.64
CA LYS A 183 -26.22 3.62 -21.13
C LYS A 183 -27.23 3.24 -22.22
N ARG A 184 -27.09 3.79 -23.44
CA ARG A 184 -27.93 3.42 -24.59
C ARG A 184 -27.48 2.14 -25.28
N ILE A 185 -26.19 1.84 -25.23
CA ILE A 185 -25.60 0.69 -25.94
C ILE A 185 -25.46 -0.54 -25.06
N LYS A 186 -25.38 -0.34 -23.72
CA LYS A 186 -25.20 -1.44 -22.75
C LYS A 186 -26.16 -1.31 -21.58
N SER A 187 -26.68 -2.45 -21.13
CA SER A 187 -27.43 -2.52 -19.86
C SER A 187 -26.45 -2.37 -18.70
N VAL A 188 -26.69 -1.42 -17.82
CA VAL A 188 -25.80 -1.06 -16.72
C VAL A 188 -26.56 -1.20 -15.41
N LYS A 189 -26.01 -1.99 -14.49
CA LYS A 189 -26.60 -2.19 -13.14
C LYS A 189 -26.49 -0.93 -12.29
N ASP A 190 -25.33 -0.27 -12.28
CA ASP A 190 -25.09 0.97 -11.57
C ASP A 190 -24.53 2.05 -12.53
N PRO A 191 -25.39 3.00 -12.94
CA PRO A 191 -24.97 4.10 -13.80
C PRO A 191 -23.90 5.02 -13.23
N SER A 192 -23.77 5.08 -11.88
CA SER A 192 -22.80 5.94 -11.22
C SER A 192 -21.37 5.40 -11.37
N ILE A 193 -21.21 4.07 -11.44
CA ILE A 193 -19.92 3.43 -11.73
C ILE A 193 -19.41 3.86 -13.12
N ILE A 194 -20.27 3.82 -14.13
CA ILE A 194 -19.93 4.27 -15.48
C ILE A 194 -19.47 5.73 -15.49
N GLN A 195 -20.25 6.58 -14.83
CA GLN A 195 -19.94 8.00 -14.71
C GLN A 195 -18.59 8.21 -14.04
N SER A 196 -18.32 7.51 -12.94
CA SER A 196 -17.07 7.65 -12.20
C SER A 196 -15.87 7.10 -12.98
N VAL A 197 -16.01 5.95 -13.66
CA VAL A 197 -14.93 5.42 -14.52
C VAL A 197 -14.59 6.41 -15.64
N LEU A 198 -15.57 7.03 -16.26
CA LEU A 198 -15.32 8.05 -17.29
C LEU A 198 -14.63 9.31 -16.71
N TRP A 199 -14.97 9.71 -15.47
CA TRP A 199 -14.29 10.82 -14.80
C TRP A 199 -12.80 10.57 -14.54
N THR A 200 -12.32 9.33 -14.51
CA THR A 200 -10.88 9.02 -14.40
C THR A 200 -10.07 9.53 -15.60
N LEU A 201 -10.71 9.88 -16.71
CA LEU A 201 -10.07 10.50 -17.88
C LEU A 201 -9.70 11.98 -17.65
N SER A 202 -10.34 12.65 -16.69
CA SER A 202 -10.05 14.04 -16.33
C SER A 202 -8.85 14.10 -15.40
N GLU A 203 -7.85 14.95 -15.67
CA GLU A 203 -6.69 15.14 -14.79
C GLU A 203 -7.13 15.64 -13.40
N ASP A 204 -8.01 16.64 -13.37
CA ASP A 204 -8.46 17.30 -12.13
C ASP A 204 -9.38 16.42 -11.28
N GLU A 205 -10.14 15.53 -11.91
CA GLU A 205 -11.20 14.77 -11.24
C GLU A 205 -10.86 13.29 -11.02
N SER A 206 -9.78 12.79 -11.62
CA SER A 206 -9.45 11.37 -11.62
C SER A 206 -9.21 10.82 -10.21
N ALA A 207 -8.62 11.61 -9.32
CA ALA A 207 -8.36 11.22 -7.94
C ALA A 207 -9.68 11.06 -7.15
N ASP A 208 -10.61 12.02 -7.27
CA ASP A 208 -11.91 11.96 -6.60
C ASP A 208 -12.78 10.83 -7.16
N ALA A 209 -12.78 10.65 -8.49
CA ALA A 209 -13.46 9.55 -9.14
C ALA A 209 -12.94 8.18 -8.68
N SER A 210 -11.61 8.01 -8.61
CA SER A 210 -10.99 6.78 -8.12
C SER A 210 -11.26 6.54 -6.64
N ASN A 211 -11.23 7.58 -5.81
CA ASN A 211 -11.58 7.49 -4.39
C ASN A 211 -13.03 7.01 -4.21
N TRP A 212 -13.96 7.56 -4.99
CA TRP A 212 -15.36 7.14 -4.97
C TRP A 212 -15.53 5.68 -5.41
N LEU A 213 -14.85 5.23 -6.46
CA LEU A 213 -14.83 3.83 -6.90
C LEU A 213 -14.25 2.90 -5.82
N GLY A 214 -13.31 3.40 -5.03
CA GLY A 214 -12.76 2.72 -3.86
C GLY A 214 -13.67 2.74 -2.62
N GLY A 215 -14.89 3.29 -2.72
CA GLY A 215 -15.85 3.36 -1.62
C GLY A 215 -15.62 4.51 -0.64
N LYS A 216 -14.69 5.44 -0.92
CA LYS A 216 -14.48 6.63 -0.08
C LYS A 216 -15.63 7.63 -0.29
N GLU A 217 -15.99 8.34 0.78
CA GLU A 217 -17.02 9.38 0.75
C GLU A 217 -16.46 10.68 0.16
N LEU A 218 -17.14 11.22 -0.85
CA LEU A 218 -16.87 12.54 -1.41
C LEU A 218 -17.57 13.64 -0.62
N ALA A 219 -16.95 14.81 -0.56
CA ALA A 219 -17.64 16.02 -0.11
C ALA A 219 -18.88 16.29 -0.99
N GLN A 220 -19.98 16.76 -0.38
CA GLN A 220 -21.27 16.93 -1.07
C GLN A 220 -21.17 17.78 -2.34
N TYR A 221 -20.39 18.89 -2.30
CA TYR A 221 -20.20 19.74 -3.47
C TYR A 221 -19.52 18.99 -4.62
N LYS A 222 -18.47 18.18 -4.29
CA LYS A 222 -17.73 17.40 -5.27
C LYS A 222 -18.58 16.28 -5.89
N ALA A 223 -19.35 15.59 -5.04
CA ALA A 223 -20.33 14.60 -5.51
C ALA A 223 -21.34 15.21 -6.49
N ASN A 224 -21.81 16.43 -6.21
CA ASN A 224 -22.72 17.16 -7.11
C ASN A 224 -22.03 17.52 -8.43
N ASP A 225 -20.80 18.00 -8.41
CA ASP A 225 -20.02 18.37 -9.61
C ASP A 225 -19.80 17.16 -10.51
N LEU A 226 -19.44 16.02 -9.93
CA LEU A 226 -19.26 14.77 -10.65
C LEU A 226 -20.58 14.05 -10.99
N ARG A 227 -21.71 14.51 -10.46
CA ARG A 227 -23.05 13.89 -10.56
C ARG A 227 -23.05 12.44 -10.03
N LEU A 228 -22.41 12.24 -8.89
CA LEU A 228 -22.32 10.97 -8.20
C LEU A 228 -23.05 11.06 -6.84
N PRO A 229 -23.53 9.93 -6.29
CA PRO A 229 -23.80 9.86 -4.86
C PRO A 229 -22.55 10.18 -4.04
N THR A 230 -22.71 10.60 -2.79
CA THR A 230 -21.56 10.91 -1.92
C THR A 230 -20.66 9.70 -1.67
N GLN A 231 -21.21 8.50 -1.69
CA GLN A 231 -20.47 7.26 -1.44
C GLN A 231 -21.12 6.07 -2.17
N ASN A 232 -20.28 5.11 -2.57
CA ASN A 232 -20.71 3.80 -3.10
C ASN A 232 -19.87 2.69 -2.45
N ARG A 233 -20.06 2.48 -1.15
CA ARG A 233 -19.34 1.49 -0.34
C ARG A 233 -20.19 0.25 -0.15
N SER A 234 -19.94 -0.78 -0.98
CA SER A 234 -20.60 -2.07 -0.85
C SER A 234 -19.87 -3.15 -1.65
N PHE A 235 -20.00 -4.40 -1.24
CA PHE A 235 -19.44 -5.51 -2.00
C PHE A 235 -20.13 -5.69 -3.36
N ASP A 236 -21.43 -5.38 -3.45
CA ASP A 236 -22.18 -5.40 -4.73
C ASP A 236 -21.62 -4.37 -5.72
N ALA A 237 -21.23 -3.17 -5.24
CA ALA A 237 -20.55 -2.19 -6.07
C ALA A 237 -19.21 -2.73 -6.59
N THR A 238 -18.45 -3.39 -5.74
CA THR A 238 -17.19 -4.06 -6.12
C THR A 238 -17.43 -5.11 -7.21
N LEU A 239 -18.43 -5.97 -7.06
CA LEU A 239 -18.78 -6.97 -8.07
C LEU A 239 -19.23 -6.34 -9.39
N ASN A 240 -19.99 -5.25 -9.36
CA ASN A 240 -20.39 -4.50 -10.56
C ASN A 240 -19.19 -3.88 -11.28
N ILE A 241 -18.20 -3.38 -10.54
CA ILE A 241 -16.95 -2.89 -11.12
C ILE A 241 -16.18 -4.03 -11.79
N LEU A 242 -16.03 -5.17 -11.12
CA LEU A 242 -15.35 -6.36 -11.67
C LEU A 242 -16.07 -6.90 -12.92
N GLU A 243 -17.39 -6.90 -12.93
CA GLU A 243 -18.20 -7.29 -14.09
C GLU A 243 -17.94 -6.34 -15.27
N LEU A 244 -17.97 -5.03 -15.05
CA LEU A 244 -17.66 -4.03 -16.08
C LEU A 244 -16.25 -4.23 -16.65
N ILE A 245 -15.24 -4.41 -15.81
CA ILE A 245 -13.86 -4.65 -16.26
C ILE A 245 -13.81 -5.92 -17.13
N SER A 246 -14.49 -7.00 -16.70
CA SER A 246 -14.49 -8.29 -17.39
C SER A 246 -15.06 -8.24 -18.80
N GLU A 247 -15.84 -7.23 -19.14
CA GLU A 247 -16.30 -7.00 -20.51
C GLU A 247 -15.19 -6.53 -21.45
N TYR A 248 -14.20 -5.83 -20.92
CA TYR A 248 -13.14 -5.17 -21.71
C TYR A 248 -11.79 -5.85 -21.60
N ASN A 249 -11.47 -6.39 -20.43
CA ASN A 249 -10.16 -6.96 -20.18
C ASN A 249 -10.25 -8.13 -19.20
N SER A 250 -9.21 -8.97 -19.16
CA SER A 250 -9.05 -9.95 -18.10
C SER A 250 -8.49 -9.29 -16.84
N LEU A 251 -8.56 -9.98 -15.71
CA LEU A 251 -8.04 -9.54 -14.42
C LEU A 251 -7.04 -10.55 -13.87
N VAL A 252 -5.96 -10.08 -13.27
CA VAL A 252 -5.09 -10.85 -12.38
C VAL A 252 -5.20 -10.25 -10.99
N LEU A 253 -5.93 -10.92 -10.09
CA LEU A 253 -6.11 -10.54 -8.70
C LEU A 253 -5.07 -11.25 -7.85
N CYS A 254 -4.14 -10.51 -7.25
CA CYS A 254 -3.07 -11.07 -6.45
C CYS A 254 -3.29 -10.74 -4.96
N PHE A 255 -3.34 -11.79 -4.12
CA PHE A 255 -3.42 -11.71 -2.67
C PHE A 255 -2.06 -12.07 -2.07
N ASP A 256 -1.42 -11.12 -1.39
CA ASP A 256 -0.12 -11.25 -0.74
C ASP A 256 -0.18 -10.96 0.77
N GLU A 257 0.91 -11.21 1.47
CA GLU A 257 1.04 -11.01 2.92
C GLU A 257 -0.01 -11.78 3.75
N LEU A 258 -0.41 -12.97 3.31
CA LEU A 258 -1.43 -13.78 3.97
C LEU A 258 -0.91 -14.46 5.26
N ASP A 259 0.40 -14.47 5.44
CA ASP A 259 1.09 -15.12 6.56
C ASP A 259 1.09 -14.27 7.85
N LEU A 260 0.68 -13.00 7.75
CA LEU A 260 0.68 -12.09 8.90
C LEU A 260 -0.23 -12.60 10.02
N ALA A 261 0.28 -12.57 11.25
CA ALA A 261 -0.43 -12.98 12.47
C ALA A 261 -1.45 -11.92 12.91
N ALA A 262 -2.35 -11.52 12.01
CA ALA A 262 -3.43 -10.57 12.27
C ALA A 262 -4.77 -11.31 12.37
N PHE A 263 -5.65 -10.83 13.24
CA PHE A 263 -6.96 -11.42 13.52
C PHE A 263 -8.08 -10.40 13.33
N ASN A 264 -9.23 -10.86 12.87
CA ASN A 264 -10.46 -10.06 12.95
C ASN A 264 -11.07 -10.17 14.36
N ASP A 265 -12.14 -9.41 14.62
CA ASP A 265 -12.87 -9.45 15.90
C ASP A 265 -13.52 -10.81 16.18
N GLY A 266 -13.74 -11.63 15.16
CA GLY A 266 -14.23 -13.01 15.27
C GLY A 266 -13.14 -14.04 15.57
N GLY A 267 -11.89 -13.62 15.76
CA GLY A 267 -10.75 -14.50 16.04
C GLY A 267 -10.24 -15.28 14.81
N GLN A 268 -10.65 -14.92 13.60
CA GLN A 268 -10.15 -15.55 12.37
C GLN A 268 -8.85 -14.87 11.92
N ARG A 269 -7.87 -15.66 11.53
CA ARG A 269 -6.61 -15.16 10.95
C ARG A 269 -6.80 -14.56 9.55
N LYS A 270 -5.89 -13.67 9.15
CA LYS A 270 -5.89 -13.02 7.83
C LYS A 270 -6.08 -14.04 6.70
N ALA A 271 -5.31 -15.14 6.69
CA ALA A 271 -5.42 -16.19 5.68
C ALA A 271 -6.83 -16.79 5.58
N GLN A 272 -7.53 -16.99 6.71
CA GLN A 272 -8.89 -17.53 6.74
C GLN A 272 -9.92 -16.54 6.18
N VAL A 273 -9.81 -15.28 6.58
CA VAL A 273 -10.70 -14.20 6.11
C VAL A 273 -10.56 -14.03 4.59
N ILE A 274 -9.31 -13.97 4.12
CA ILE A 274 -9.04 -13.77 2.68
C ILE A 274 -9.38 -15.02 1.86
N ALA A 275 -9.18 -16.24 2.39
CA ALA A 275 -9.62 -17.46 1.71
C ALA A 275 -11.14 -17.47 1.42
N ASN A 276 -11.95 -16.96 2.35
CA ASN A 276 -13.39 -16.80 2.13
C ASN A 276 -13.70 -15.74 1.07
N LEU A 277 -12.95 -14.60 1.04
CA LEU A 277 -13.08 -13.60 -0.01
C LEU A 277 -12.72 -14.18 -1.39
N VAL A 278 -11.60 -14.93 -1.48
CA VAL A 278 -11.17 -15.61 -2.71
C VAL A 278 -12.26 -16.55 -3.22
N LYS A 279 -12.91 -17.31 -2.34
CA LYS A 279 -14.04 -18.16 -2.70
C LYS A 279 -15.18 -17.35 -3.31
N GLU A 280 -15.60 -16.24 -2.67
CA GLU A 280 -16.69 -15.39 -3.17
C GLU A 280 -16.32 -14.79 -4.54
N LEU A 281 -15.08 -14.33 -4.71
CA LEU A 281 -14.59 -13.79 -5.98
C LEU A 281 -14.53 -14.87 -7.08
N ALA A 282 -14.06 -16.08 -6.77
CA ALA A 282 -13.98 -17.17 -7.73
C ALA A 282 -15.37 -17.59 -8.26
N GLU A 283 -16.42 -17.37 -7.47
CA GLU A 283 -17.81 -17.66 -7.86
C GLU A 283 -18.46 -16.54 -8.69
N ASN A 284 -17.96 -15.30 -8.59
CA ASN A 284 -18.58 -14.12 -9.22
C ASN A 284 -17.76 -13.49 -10.35
N LEU A 285 -16.46 -13.76 -10.45
CA LEU A 285 -15.60 -13.18 -11.46
C LEU A 285 -15.74 -13.89 -12.81
N ASN A 286 -15.82 -13.16 -13.91
CA ASN A 286 -16.07 -13.71 -15.24
C ASN A 286 -14.83 -13.84 -16.15
N ARG A 287 -13.76 -13.09 -15.92
CA ARG A 287 -12.53 -13.15 -16.73
C ARG A 287 -11.31 -12.86 -15.84
N GLY A 288 -10.99 -13.81 -14.95
CA GLY A 288 -9.92 -13.51 -14.00
C GLY A 288 -9.10 -14.71 -13.54
N VAL A 289 -7.83 -14.44 -13.30
CA VAL A 289 -6.90 -15.28 -12.54
C VAL A 289 -6.87 -14.76 -11.11
N ILE A 290 -7.10 -15.63 -10.14
CA ILE A 290 -6.95 -15.30 -8.72
C ILE A 290 -5.68 -15.97 -8.23
N LEU A 291 -4.67 -15.17 -7.89
CA LEU A 291 -3.40 -15.63 -7.39
C LEU A 291 -3.33 -15.38 -5.87
N SER A 292 -3.09 -16.43 -5.10
CA SER A 292 -2.84 -16.33 -3.66
C SER A 292 -1.43 -16.81 -3.37
N VAL A 293 -0.70 -16.06 -2.51
CA VAL A 293 0.67 -16.40 -2.15
C VAL A 293 0.79 -16.47 -0.64
N MET A 294 1.28 -17.60 -0.10
CA MET A 294 1.45 -17.81 1.34
C MET A 294 2.48 -18.89 1.66
N MET A 295 2.83 -19.05 2.94
CA MET A 295 3.68 -20.14 3.39
C MET A 295 2.94 -21.49 3.36
N PRO A 296 3.66 -22.63 3.14
CA PRO A 296 3.05 -23.96 3.20
C PRO A 296 2.39 -24.26 4.55
N GLY A 297 2.97 -23.77 5.66
CA GLY A 297 2.39 -23.88 7.00
C GLY A 297 1.06 -23.15 7.12
N THR A 298 0.99 -21.90 6.68
CA THR A 298 -0.24 -21.09 6.66
C THR A 298 -1.33 -21.77 5.83
N TRP A 299 -0.98 -22.27 4.65
CA TRP A 299 -1.92 -23.01 3.81
C TRP A 299 -2.51 -24.21 4.53
N LYS A 300 -1.67 -25.05 5.10
CA LYS A 300 -2.10 -26.27 5.79
C LYS A 300 -2.89 -25.96 7.06
N GLU A 301 -2.29 -25.20 7.97
CA GLU A 301 -2.80 -25.05 9.34
C GLU A 301 -3.98 -24.06 9.42
N GLU A 302 -4.03 -23.04 8.58
CA GLU A 302 -5.05 -22.00 8.66
C GLU A 302 -6.16 -22.15 7.62
N VAL A 303 -5.89 -22.75 6.46
CA VAL A 303 -6.89 -22.91 5.41
C VAL A 303 -7.40 -24.35 5.34
N VAL A 304 -6.50 -25.32 5.10
CA VAL A 304 -6.93 -26.72 4.88
C VAL A 304 -7.54 -27.34 6.14
N ASP A 305 -6.89 -27.15 7.30
CA ASP A 305 -7.30 -27.78 8.55
C ASP A 305 -8.48 -27.06 9.24
N LYS A 306 -8.69 -25.77 8.97
CA LYS A 306 -9.68 -24.95 9.70
C LYS A 306 -10.91 -24.51 8.88
N LEU A 307 -10.80 -24.48 7.55
CA LEU A 307 -11.89 -24.04 6.70
C LEU A 307 -12.58 -25.22 5.97
N PRO A 308 -13.83 -25.04 5.54
CA PRO A 308 -14.51 -26.06 4.73
C PRO A 308 -13.71 -26.39 3.46
N PRO A 309 -13.68 -27.67 3.01
CA PRO A 309 -12.95 -28.09 1.81
C PRO A 309 -13.30 -27.29 0.54
N ALA A 310 -14.53 -26.78 0.46
CA ALA A 310 -14.96 -25.95 -0.64
C ALA A 310 -14.18 -24.62 -0.75
N VAL A 311 -13.69 -24.07 0.36
CA VAL A 311 -12.86 -22.85 0.37
C VAL A 311 -11.48 -23.16 -0.18
N ALA A 312 -10.82 -24.20 0.37
CA ALA A 312 -9.52 -24.66 -0.13
C ALA A 312 -9.58 -25.01 -1.62
N GLY A 313 -10.63 -25.71 -2.07
CA GLY A 313 -10.83 -26.06 -3.47
C GLY A 313 -11.01 -24.85 -4.39
N ARG A 314 -11.55 -23.73 -3.88
CA ARG A 314 -11.64 -22.46 -4.65
C ARG A 314 -10.32 -21.70 -4.73
N MET A 315 -9.40 -21.94 -3.82
CA MET A 315 -8.05 -21.36 -3.90
C MET A 315 -7.10 -22.14 -4.81
N THR A 316 -7.40 -23.40 -5.10
CA THR A 316 -6.56 -24.32 -5.86
C THR A 316 -7.29 -24.90 -7.07
N MET A 317 -8.04 -24.09 -7.82
CA MET A 317 -8.81 -24.54 -8.98
C MET A 317 -7.92 -25.06 -10.12
N LEU A 318 -6.69 -24.54 -10.27
CA LEU A 318 -5.71 -25.05 -11.23
C LEU A 318 -5.20 -26.45 -10.86
N GLY A 319 -5.15 -26.77 -9.57
CA GLY A 319 -4.60 -28.03 -9.06
C GLY A 319 -3.84 -27.86 -7.75
N SER A 320 -2.85 -28.69 -7.51
CA SER A 320 -2.01 -28.58 -6.31
C SER A 320 -1.29 -27.22 -6.23
N PRO A 321 -0.99 -26.73 -5.01
CA PRO A 321 -0.16 -25.53 -4.84
C PRO A 321 1.15 -25.62 -5.63
N LEU A 322 1.60 -24.49 -6.15
CA LEU A 322 2.88 -24.36 -6.83
C LEU A 322 3.94 -23.88 -5.83
N ASP A 323 4.94 -24.73 -5.55
CA ASP A 323 5.99 -24.39 -4.60
C ASP A 323 7.10 -23.57 -5.27
N LEU A 324 7.47 -22.43 -4.67
CA LEU A 324 8.69 -21.74 -5.04
C LEU A 324 9.91 -22.51 -4.54
N GLN A 325 10.91 -22.60 -5.41
CA GLN A 325 12.10 -23.41 -5.17
C GLN A 325 13.18 -22.59 -4.48
N TYR A 326 13.98 -23.29 -3.66
CA TYR A 326 15.25 -22.78 -3.17
C TYR A 326 16.26 -22.64 -4.31
N LEU A 327 17.28 -21.80 -4.12
CA LEU A 327 18.35 -21.67 -5.07
C LEU A 327 19.19 -22.96 -5.14
N ASN A 328 19.69 -23.22 -6.33
CA ASN A 328 20.75 -24.20 -6.58
C ASN A 328 22.06 -23.47 -6.95
N PRO A 329 23.20 -24.16 -7.13
CA PRO A 329 24.46 -23.51 -7.47
C PRO A 329 24.42 -22.58 -8.69
N ASP A 330 23.70 -22.95 -9.73
CA ASP A 330 23.65 -22.16 -10.97
C ASP A 330 22.74 -20.95 -10.79
N THR A 331 21.55 -21.12 -10.20
CA THR A 331 20.62 -20.01 -9.93
C THR A 331 21.16 -19.03 -8.88
N ALA A 332 22.02 -19.48 -7.96
CA ALA A 332 22.71 -18.60 -7.03
C ALA A 332 23.74 -17.68 -7.77
N ILE A 333 24.49 -18.25 -8.72
CA ILE A 333 25.40 -17.47 -9.58
C ILE A 333 24.62 -16.49 -10.44
N ASP A 334 23.54 -16.95 -11.11
CA ASP A 334 22.70 -16.09 -11.93
C ASP A 334 22.16 -14.90 -11.14
N LEU A 335 21.68 -15.16 -9.91
CA LEU A 335 21.17 -14.12 -9.00
C LEU A 335 22.24 -13.07 -8.71
N VAL A 336 23.43 -13.50 -8.26
CA VAL A 336 24.52 -12.58 -7.90
C VAL A 336 25.01 -11.82 -9.12
N SER A 337 25.15 -12.51 -10.26
CA SER A 337 25.60 -11.90 -11.51
C SER A 337 24.67 -10.80 -11.99
N ILE A 338 23.34 -10.98 -11.90
CA ILE A 338 22.38 -10.00 -12.41
C ILE A 338 22.33 -8.75 -11.52
N PHE A 339 22.45 -8.90 -10.19
CA PHE A 339 22.56 -7.78 -9.26
C PHE A 339 23.83 -6.96 -9.50
N LEU A 340 24.96 -7.62 -9.70
CA LEU A 340 26.23 -6.96 -9.97
C LEU A 340 26.25 -6.32 -11.37
N LYS A 341 25.65 -6.95 -12.36
CA LYS A 341 25.54 -6.40 -13.69
C LYS A 341 24.80 -5.06 -13.69
N ASP A 342 23.62 -4.98 -13.07
CA ASP A 342 22.86 -3.72 -12.97
C ASP A 342 23.68 -2.63 -12.26
N TYR A 343 24.43 -2.99 -11.24
CA TYR A 343 25.34 -2.08 -10.53
C TYR A 343 26.49 -1.58 -11.40
N TYR A 344 27.14 -2.46 -12.17
CA TYR A 344 28.27 -2.11 -13.04
C TYR A 344 27.82 -1.34 -14.28
N ASP A 345 26.72 -1.77 -14.91
CA ASP A 345 26.18 -1.11 -16.10
C ASP A 345 25.79 0.35 -15.81
N THR A 346 25.23 0.62 -14.62
CA THR A 346 24.86 1.99 -14.22
C THR A 346 26.05 2.91 -13.96
N ARG A 347 27.27 2.37 -13.84
CA ARG A 347 28.52 3.09 -13.54
C ARG A 347 29.58 2.99 -14.64
N ASP A 348 29.22 2.41 -15.77
CA ASP A 348 30.14 2.15 -16.89
C ASP A 348 31.42 1.39 -16.46
N LEU A 349 31.27 0.45 -15.50
CA LEU A 349 32.36 -0.38 -14.99
C LEU A 349 32.34 -1.76 -15.64
N VAL A 350 33.53 -2.30 -15.97
CA VAL A 350 33.69 -3.64 -16.57
C VAL A 350 34.42 -4.55 -15.61
N PRO A 351 33.70 -5.46 -14.89
CA PRO A 351 34.34 -6.35 -13.92
C PRO A 351 35.15 -7.45 -14.61
N PRO A 352 36.16 -8.05 -13.91
CA PRO A 352 36.96 -9.16 -14.44
C PRO A 352 36.15 -10.41 -14.78
N HIS A 353 35.07 -10.67 -14.03
CA HIS A 353 34.11 -11.74 -14.23
C HIS A 353 32.74 -11.38 -13.65
N PRO A 354 31.64 -12.04 -14.06
CA PRO A 354 30.28 -11.62 -13.75
C PRO A 354 29.93 -11.53 -12.27
N VAL A 355 30.59 -12.27 -11.40
CA VAL A 355 30.32 -12.30 -9.95
C VAL A 355 31.40 -11.60 -9.11
N TYR A 356 32.33 -10.85 -9.74
CA TYR A 356 33.34 -10.08 -8.99
C TYR A 356 32.63 -9.13 -7.98
N PRO A 357 33.04 -8.98 -6.71
CA PRO A 357 34.32 -9.41 -6.12
C PRO A 357 34.29 -10.83 -5.51
N PHE A 358 33.22 -11.58 -5.66
CA PHE A 358 33.11 -12.92 -5.06
C PHE A 358 33.81 -13.99 -5.90
N ASP A 359 34.23 -15.08 -5.23
CA ASP A 359 34.66 -16.29 -5.89
C ASP A 359 33.44 -17.15 -6.30
N GLU A 360 33.42 -17.60 -7.56
CA GLU A 360 32.32 -18.42 -8.09
C GLU A 360 32.14 -19.73 -7.33
N GLY A 361 33.26 -20.34 -6.86
CA GLY A 361 33.25 -21.55 -6.07
C GLY A 361 32.55 -21.40 -4.74
N GLN A 362 32.69 -20.23 -4.09
CA GLN A 362 32.02 -19.90 -2.84
C GLN A 362 30.51 -19.78 -3.06
N ILE A 363 30.06 -19.05 -4.10
CA ILE A 363 28.63 -18.94 -4.42
C ILE A 363 28.03 -20.31 -4.74
N ARG A 364 28.77 -21.16 -5.51
CA ARG A 364 28.33 -22.53 -5.80
C ARG A 364 28.24 -23.38 -4.53
N ALA A 365 29.15 -23.21 -3.58
CA ALA A 365 29.11 -23.92 -2.30
C ALA A 365 27.84 -23.54 -1.51
N ILE A 366 27.52 -22.26 -1.43
CA ILE A 366 26.27 -21.79 -0.79
C ILE A 366 25.06 -22.38 -1.50
N GLY A 367 25.01 -22.33 -2.83
CA GLY A 367 23.90 -22.88 -3.62
C GLY A 367 23.64 -24.38 -3.41
N ARG A 368 24.66 -25.18 -3.00
CA ARG A 368 24.48 -26.61 -2.65
C ARG A 368 23.66 -26.81 -1.37
N GLU A 369 23.64 -25.83 -0.47
CA GLU A 369 22.87 -25.87 0.76
C GLU A 369 21.40 -25.50 0.57
N LYS A 370 20.99 -25.24 -0.66
CA LYS A 370 19.62 -24.82 -1.03
C LYS A 370 19.15 -23.59 -0.24
N PRO A 371 19.88 -22.47 -0.33
CA PRO A 371 19.52 -21.24 0.39
C PRO A 371 18.29 -20.57 -0.23
N THR A 372 17.66 -19.68 0.51
CA THR A 372 16.69 -18.75 -0.04
C THR A 372 17.40 -17.63 -0.81
N VAL A 373 16.66 -16.88 -1.64
CA VAL A 373 17.16 -15.66 -2.31
C VAL A 373 17.69 -14.68 -1.27
N ARG A 374 16.97 -14.50 -0.16
CA ARG A 374 17.34 -13.60 0.93
C ARG A 374 18.67 -14.00 1.57
N ASP A 375 18.89 -15.30 1.81
CA ASP A 375 20.12 -15.78 2.42
C ASP A 375 21.35 -15.48 1.56
N VAL A 376 21.26 -15.71 0.25
CA VAL A 376 22.35 -15.42 -0.69
C VAL A 376 22.63 -13.91 -0.76
N LEU A 377 21.60 -13.06 -0.87
CA LEU A 377 21.79 -11.60 -0.93
C LEU A 377 22.33 -11.05 0.40
N LYS A 378 21.90 -11.61 1.54
CA LYS A 378 22.46 -11.28 2.86
C LYS A 378 23.94 -11.67 2.94
N TRP A 379 24.29 -12.87 2.52
CA TRP A 379 25.67 -13.31 2.45
C TRP A 379 26.51 -12.39 1.55
N CYS A 380 26.02 -12.03 0.36
CA CYS A 380 26.69 -11.08 -0.53
C CYS A 380 26.93 -9.72 0.14
N ARG A 381 25.95 -9.20 0.87
CA ARG A 381 26.09 -7.94 1.61
C ARG A 381 27.25 -7.98 2.61
N GLU A 382 27.40 -9.08 3.34
CA GLU A 382 28.41 -9.26 4.37
C GLU A 382 29.81 -9.50 3.81
N HIS A 383 29.90 -10.13 2.63
CA HIS A 383 31.15 -10.56 2.00
C HIS A 383 31.59 -9.71 0.81
N CYS A 384 30.85 -8.67 0.42
CA CYS A 384 31.23 -7.74 -0.65
C CYS A 384 32.39 -6.82 -0.22
N LYS A 385 33.61 -7.40 -0.13
CA LYS A 385 34.83 -6.70 0.31
C LYS A 385 35.93 -6.96 -0.70
N PRO A 386 36.16 -6.05 -1.68
CA PRO A 386 37.21 -6.21 -2.67
C PRO A 386 38.60 -6.15 -2.00
N GLY A 387 39.57 -6.85 -2.58
CA GLY A 387 40.98 -6.81 -2.16
C GLY A 387 41.36 -7.63 -0.93
N ILE A 388 40.44 -8.34 -0.26
CA ILE A 388 40.76 -9.29 0.81
C ILE A 388 40.63 -10.70 0.26
N PRO A 389 41.75 -11.47 0.09
CA PRO A 389 41.64 -12.89 -0.24
C PRO A 389 40.86 -13.59 0.89
N SER A 390 39.72 -14.16 0.56
CA SER A 390 39.00 -14.99 1.56
C SER A 390 39.89 -16.15 1.99
N PRO A 391 39.99 -16.45 3.30
CA PRO A 391 40.77 -17.60 3.76
C PRO A 391 40.16 -18.87 3.17
N VAL A 392 40.95 -19.59 2.40
CA VAL A 392 40.64 -20.95 1.93
C VAL A 392 40.67 -21.86 3.15
N SER A 393 39.56 -22.02 3.85
CA SER A 393 39.41 -23.05 4.85
C SER A 393 38.81 -24.29 4.20
N SER A 394 39.60 -25.37 4.20
CA SER A 394 39.27 -26.68 3.66
C SER A 394 38.35 -27.51 4.55
N ASP A 395 37.55 -26.89 5.41
CA ASP A 395 36.59 -27.58 6.26
C ASP A 395 35.20 -26.95 6.09
N ASN A 396 34.19 -27.79 5.87
CA ASN A 396 32.79 -27.51 5.69
C ASN A 396 32.38 -26.13 6.23
N PRO A 397 31.89 -25.20 5.39
CA PRO A 397 31.31 -23.97 5.89
C PRO A 397 29.96 -24.27 6.54
N ARG A 398 29.95 -24.70 7.79
CA ARG A 398 28.84 -24.41 8.66
C ARG A 398 28.70 -22.90 8.63
N MET A 399 27.50 -22.39 8.37
CA MET A 399 27.16 -20.98 8.58
C MET A 399 27.60 -20.59 10.01
N GLU A 400 28.84 -20.17 10.17
CA GLU A 400 29.23 -19.42 11.35
C GLU A 400 28.54 -18.07 11.20
N ILE A 401 27.68 -17.79 12.13
CA ILE A 401 27.07 -16.46 12.35
C ILE A 401 28.21 -15.50 12.62
N VAL A 402 28.82 -14.95 11.55
CA VAL A 402 29.80 -13.87 11.66
C VAL A 402 29.03 -12.64 12.14
N GLN A 403 29.60 -11.98 13.14
CA GLN A 403 29.05 -10.83 13.84
C GLN A 403 28.32 -9.87 12.90
N SER A 404 27.02 -9.93 13.02
CA SER A 404 26.00 -9.18 12.34
C SER A 404 26.24 -7.66 12.39
N VAL A 405 25.81 -6.95 11.35
CA VAL A 405 25.20 -5.61 11.46
C VAL A 405 24.62 -5.51 12.87
N SER A 406 24.95 -4.48 13.64
CA SER A 406 24.45 -4.41 15.01
C SER A 406 22.94 -4.58 14.95
N SER A 407 22.34 -5.32 15.86
CA SER A 407 20.90 -5.61 15.81
C SER A 407 20.04 -4.33 15.70
N LEU A 408 20.56 -3.23 16.21
CA LEU A 408 19.96 -1.90 16.10
C LEU A 408 20.01 -1.33 14.67
N GLU A 409 21.09 -1.57 13.95
CA GLU A 409 21.22 -1.13 12.55
C GLU A 409 20.30 -1.92 11.62
N ALA A 410 20.05 -3.19 11.91
CA ALA A 410 19.07 -4.00 11.19
C ALA A 410 17.65 -3.43 11.38
N VAL A 411 17.29 -2.99 12.60
CA VAL A 411 16.00 -2.33 12.86
C VAL A 411 15.93 -0.97 12.14
N GLU A 412 17.02 -0.20 12.14
CA GLU A 412 17.11 1.10 11.47
C GLU A 412 16.88 0.98 9.96
N ILE A 413 17.49 -0.02 9.33
CA ILE A 413 17.30 -0.31 7.91
C ILE A 413 15.86 -0.74 7.63
N ALA A 414 15.29 -1.65 8.44
CA ALA A 414 13.91 -2.09 8.29
C ALA A 414 12.92 -0.93 8.45
N LEU A 415 13.16 -0.05 9.43
CA LEU A 415 12.36 1.16 9.63
C LEU A 415 12.45 2.09 8.41
N GLY A 416 13.65 2.27 7.84
CA GLY A 416 13.85 3.07 6.63
C GLY A 416 13.04 2.55 5.43
N VAL A 417 12.96 1.23 5.27
CA VAL A 417 12.13 0.59 4.23
C VAL A 417 10.64 0.90 4.44
N GLU A 418 10.12 0.70 5.65
CA GLU A 418 8.70 0.95 5.95
C GLU A 418 8.35 2.46 5.92
N LEU A 419 9.29 3.33 6.25
CA LEU A 419 9.13 4.79 6.09
C LEU A 419 9.09 5.22 4.62
N GLY A 420 9.67 4.46 3.71
CA GLY A 420 9.59 4.69 2.26
C GLY A 420 8.21 4.42 1.68
N ASP A 421 7.37 3.63 2.35
CA ASP A 421 6.01 3.31 1.90
C ASP A 421 5.10 4.55 1.91
N ASN A 422 4.28 4.67 0.85
CA ASN A 422 3.25 5.71 0.79
C ASN A 422 2.05 5.31 1.66
N ILE A 423 1.93 5.95 2.82
CA ILE A 423 0.83 5.71 3.77
C ILE A 423 -0.37 6.65 3.58
N THR A 424 -0.30 7.59 2.64
CA THR A 424 -1.33 8.64 2.48
C THR A 424 -2.73 8.06 2.26
N SER A 425 -2.85 6.95 1.55
CA SER A 425 -4.12 6.23 1.36
C SER A 425 -4.69 5.64 2.67
N ASN A 426 -3.83 5.32 3.64
CA ASN A 426 -4.23 4.69 4.90
C ASN A 426 -4.54 5.71 6.01
N LEU A 427 -4.29 7.01 5.77
CA LEU A 427 -4.60 8.08 6.74
C LEU A 427 -6.10 8.34 6.90
N ASP A 428 -6.93 7.75 6.05
CA ASP A 428 -8.39 7.76 6.17
C ASP A 428 -8.96 6.52 6.88
N ASP A 429 -8.14 5.50 7.15
CA ASP A 429 -8.54 4.31 7.89
C ASP A 429 -8.38 4.52 9.40
N ASN A 430 -9.52 4.76 10.06
CA ASN A 430 -9.58 4.98 11.52
C ASN A 430 -8.94 3.83 12.32
N GLN A 431 -9.19 2.59 11.91
CA GLN A 431 -8.71 1.42 12.65
C GLN A 431 -7.21 1.20 12.43
N PHE A 432 -6.72 1.41 11.22
CA PHE A 432 -5.30 1.29 10.88
C PHE A 432 -4.43 2.25 11.71
N ILE A 433 -4.89 3.52 11.83
CA ILE A 433 -4.22 4.53 12.65
C ILE A 433 -4.32 4.17 14.13
N ALA A 434 -5.52 3.81 14.60
CA ALA A 434 -5.75 3.44 15.99
C ALA A 434 -4.89 2.24 16.43
N ASP A 435 -4.70 1.26 15.57
CA ASP A 435 -3.86 0.10 15.84
C ASP A 435 -2.37 0.46 15.97
N ALA A 436 -1.87 1.42 15.16
CA ALA A 436 -0.48 1.87 15.26
C ALA A 436 -0.24 2.66 16.56
N LEU A 437 -1.21 3.48 16.96
CA LEU A 437 -1.18 4.21 18.23
C LEU A 437 -1.30 3.25 19.42
N LEU A 438 -2.23 2.31 19.37
CA LEU A 438 -2.41 1.29 20.41
C LEU A 438 -1.13 0.48 20.62
N PHE A 439 -0.54 -0.05 19.55
CA PHE A 439 0.73 -0.75 19.58
C PHE A 439 1.83 0.07 20.27
N SER A 440 1.98 1.33 19.86
CA SER A 440 3.02 2.21 20.40
C SER A 440 2.80 2.52 21.88
N LEU A 441 1.55 2.76 22.30
CA LEU A 441 1.20 3.08 23.68
C LEU A 441 1.27 1.87 24.61
N GLU A 442 0.94 0.65 24.14
CA GLU A 442 1.09 -0.58 24.92
C GLU A 442 2.54 -0.81 25.34
N HIS A 443 3.50 -0.45 24.50
CA HIS A 443 4.93 -0.59 24.79
C HIS A 443 5.50 0.57 25.65
N LEU A 444 4.69 1.58 25.95
CA LEU A 444 5.04 2.65 26.88
C LEU A 444 4.43 2.44 28.28
N VAL A 445 3.76 1.32 28.53
CA VAL A 445 3.23 1.00 29.85
C VAL A 445 4.35 0.97 30.89
N GLY A 446 4.13 1.68 32.00
CA GLY A 446 5.13 1.89 33.07
C GLY A 446 5.99 3.15 32.90
N GLN A 447 6.03 3.76 31.72
CA GLN A 447 6.77 4.97 31.43
C GLN A 447 5.93 6.22 31.72
N GLU A 448 6.63 7.36 31.88
CA GLU A 448 6.03 8.69 32.04
C GLU A 448 6.30 9.52 30.79
N VAL A 449 5.23 10.08 30.22
CA VAL A 449 5.26 10.93 29.02
C VAL A 449 4.39 12.16 29.28
N ALA A 450 4.90 13.35 29.06
CA ALA A 450 4.20 14.62 29.27
C ALA A 450 3.51 14.72 30.65
N ASN A 451 4.19 14.27 31.72
CA ASN A 451 3.69 14.16 33.11
C ASN A 451 2.56 13.13 33.33
N PHE A 452 2.28 12.31 32.33
CA PHE A 452 1.33 11.22 32.42
C PHE A 452 2.06 9.88 32.55
N LYS A 453 1.88 9.18 33.67
CA LYS A 453 2.43 7.84 33.88
C LYS A 453 1.42 6.79 33.40
N ILE A 454 1.75 6.07 32.33
CA ILE A 454 0.90 5.06 31.72
C ILE A 454 0.90 3.80 32.60
N LYS A 455 -0.26 3.39 33.12
CA LYS A 455 -0.42 2.14 33.89
C LYS A 455 -0.91 0.99 33.03
N LYS A 456 -1.83 1.27 32.11
CA LYS A 456 -2.45 0.26 31.26
C LYS A 456 -3.06 0.91 30.02
N VAL A 457 -2.98 0.20 28.89
CA VAL A 457 -3.73 0.53 27.67
C VAL A 457 -4.67 -0.63 27.36
N THR A 458 -5.90 -0.33 26.93
CA THR A 458 -6.90 -1.36 26.64
C THR A 458 -7.71 -0.95 25.43
N THR A 459 -8.20 -1.93 24.65
CA THR A 459 -9.20 -1.64 23.61
C THR A 459 -10.42 -0.93 24.21
N GLY A 460 -11.16 -0.19 23.38
CA GLY A 460 -12.35 0.57 23.80
C GLY A 460 -13.49 -0.34 24.23
N VAL A 461 -13.53 -0.68 25.51
CA VAL A 461 -14.58 -1.50 26.12
C VAL A 461 -15.38 -0.70 27.15
N ASP A 462 -16.67 -0.99 27.26
CA ASP A 462 -17.51 -0.44 28.33
C ASP A 462 -17.19 -1.08 29.70
N GLN A 463 -17.82 -0.60 30.75
CA GLN A 463 -17.61 -1.15 32.11
C GLN A 463 -18.01 -2.63 32.25
N LYS A 464 -18.82 -3.15 31.30
CA LYS A 464 -19.20 -4.57 31.23
C LYS A 464 -18.27 -5.41 30.37
N GLY A 465 -17.19 -4.81 29.84
CA GLY A 465 -16.21 -5.46 28.97
C GLY A 465 -16.68 -5.64 27.51
N LYS A 466 -17.79 -4.99 27.10
CA LYS A 466 -18.27 -5.04 25.73
C LYS A 466 -17.51 -4.02 24.87
N ARG A 467 -16.88 -4.48 23.77
CA ARG A 467 -16.18 -3.62 22.80
C ARG A 467 -17.16 -2.66 22.12
N ASP A 468 -16.73 -1.43 21.94
CA ASP A 468 -17.45 -0.40 21.19
C ASP A 468 -16.61 0.03 19.98
N PRO A 469 -17.10 -0.10 18.76
CA PRO A 469 -16.33 0.21 17.53
C PRO A 469 -16.05 1.71 17.35
N TYR A 470 -16.69 2.58 18.11
CA TYR A 470 -16.54 4.03 18.04
C TYR A 470 -15.67 4.62 19.14
N LEU A 471 -15.11 3.79 20.03
CA LEU A 471 -14.07 4.14 20.99
C LEU A 471 -12.92 3.16 20.76
N ASN A 472 -11.83 3.62 20.13
CA ASN A 472 -10.77 2.72 19.68
C ASN A 472 -10.02 2.09 20.87
N PHE A 473 -9.58 2.90 21.83
CA PHE A 473 -8.89 2.40 23.03
C PHE A 473 -8.98 3.37 24.20
N LYS A 474 -8.56 2.90 25.38
CA LYS A 474 -8.46 3.68 26.62
C LYS A 474 -7.04 3.61 27.16
N ILE A 475 -6.54 4.75 27.63
CA ILE A 475 -5.26 4.88 28.32
C ILE A 475 -5.55 5.15 29.79
N ILE A 476 -5.11 4.27 30.67
CA ILE A 476 -5.32 4.36 32.10
C ILE A 476 -3.97 4.66 32.74
N GLY A 477 -3.90 5.71 33.54
CA GLY A 477 -2.65 6.12 34.16
C GLY A 477 -2.82 7.15 35.27
N GLN A 478 -1.75 7.87 35.53
CA GLN A 478 -1.73 8.97 36.48
C GLN A 478 -1.22 10.24 35.83
N ASP A 479 -2.04 11.27 35.81
CA ASP A 479 -1.68 12.61 35.38
C ASP A 479 -1.33 13.43 36.62
N ARG A 480 -0.04 13.82 36.76
CA ARG A 480 0.46 14.53 37.95
C ARG A 480 0.01 13.89 39.28
N GLY A 481 0.02 12.56 39.32
CA GLY A 481 -0.38 11.78 40.51
C GLY A 481 -1.89 11.53 40.66
N LYS A 482 -2.74 12.10 39.82
CA LYS A 482 -4.19 11.86 39.80
C LYS A 482 -4.53 10.71 38.83
N ASP A 483 -5.28 9.72 39.30
CA ASP A 483 -5.76 8.63 38.45
C ASP A 483 -6.66 9.18 37.33
N THR A 484 -6.30 8.86 36.10
CA THR A 484 -6.91 9.41 34.88
C THR A 484 -7.15 8.31 33.87
N CYS A 485 -8.31 8.32 33.21
CA CYS A 485 -8.66 7.43 32.10
C CYS A 485 -8.98 8.29 30.87
N ILE A 486 -8.11 8.21 29.84
CA ILE A 486 -8.28 8.90 28.57
C ILE A 486 -8.97 7.95 27.59
N GLY A 487 -10.14 8.33 27.06
CA GLY A 487 -10.77 7.62 25.96
C GLY A 487 -10.33 8.18 24.63
N VAL A 488 -9.83 7.35 23.71
CA VAL A 488 -9.31 7.78 22.41
C VAL A 488 -10.21 7.28 21.28
N ALA A 489 -10.59 8.19 20.40
CA ALA A 489 -11.29 7.88 19.15
C ALA A 489 -10.59 8.53 17.96
N VAL A 490 -10.20 7.73 16.98
CA VAL A 490 -9.66 8.16 15.68
C VAL A 490 -10.83 8.24 14.71
N LEU A 491 -11.15 9.43 14.23
CA LEU A 491 -12.35 9.67 13.41
C LEU A 491 -11.99 10.54 12.18
N GLN A 492 -11.69 9.89 11.04
CA GLN A 492 -11.32 10.56 9.80
C GLN A 492 -12.48 10.76 8.82
N ASP A 493 -13.65 10.16 9.08
CA ASP A 493 -14.83 10.28 8.23
C ASP A 493 -15.34 11.72 8.09
N ASN A 494 -15.77 12.12 6.90
CA ASN A 494 -16.21 13.51 6.62
C ASN A 494 -17.57 13.89 7.25
N GLY A 495 -18.22 12.97 7.95
CA GLY A 495 -19.50 13.19 8.59
C GLY A 495 -20.23 11.87 8.86
N GLY A 496 -21.53 11.94 9.15
CA GLY A 496 -22.37 10.79 9.27
C GLY A 496 -22.48 10.20 10.68
N ARG A 497 -23.05 8.97 10.76
CA ARG A 497 -23.37 8.30 12.03
C ARG A 497 -22.13 7.92 12.83
N GLY A 498 -21.03 7.58 12.16
CA GLY A 498 -19.77 7.17 12.79
C GLY A 498 -19.13 8.29 13.60
N LEU A 499 -18.94 9.47 12.98
CA LEU A 499 -18.40 10.64 13.66
C LEU A 499 -19.22 11.03 14.89
N GLY A 500 -20.55 11.13 14.74
CA GLY A 500 -21.43 11.48 15.87
C GLY A 500 -21.43 10.44 16.99
N ALA A 501 -21.35 9.15 16.63
CA ALA A 501 -21.27 8.07 17.61
C ALA A 501 -19.97 8.13 18.42
N GLY A 502 -18.82 8.29 17.74
CA GLY A 502 -17.51 8.41 18.39
C GLY A 502 -17.43 9.62 19.33
N LEU A 503 -17.82 10.80 18.85
CA LEU A 503 -17.87 12.02 19.68
C LEU A 503 -18.76 11.85 20.91
N LYS A 504 -19.90 11.17 20.78
CA LYS A 504 -20.76 10.85 21.93
C LYS A 504 -20.07 9.93 22.95
N ARG A 505 -19.22 8.96 22.48
CA ARG A 505 -18.45 8.09 23.39
C ARG A 505 -17.40 8.89 24.16
N LEU A 506 -16.71 9.81 23.47
CA LEU A 506 -15.68 10.65 24.10
C LEU A 506 -16.25 11.57 25.20
N LEU A 507 -17.51 12.00 25.10
CA LEU A 507 -18.18 12.77 26.13
C LEU A 507 -18.53 11.93 27.37
N ASP A 508 -18.73 10.63 27.21
CA ASP A 508 -19.12 9.65 28.25
C ASP A 508 -20.19 10.19 29.22
N VAL A 509 -21.22 10.82 28.67
CA VAL A 509 -22.27 11.50 29.46
C VAL A 509 -22.92 10.56 30.48
N ASP A 510 -23.11 9.30 30.08
CA ASP A 510 -23.75 8.28 30.93
C ASP A 510 -22.73 7.53 31.81
N GLY A 511 -21.45 7.92 31.83
CA GLY A 511 -20.37 7.27 32.56
C GLY A 511 -20.12 5.82 32.19
N LYS A 512 -20.59 5.41 31.01
CA LYS A 512 -20.55 4.02 30.53
C LYS A 512 -19.13 3.47 30.36
N TYR A 513 -18.19 4.33 30.01
CA TYR A 513 -16.79 3.97 29.73
C TYR A 513 -15.85 4.36 30.87
N ALA A 514 -16.35 5.11 31.86
CA ALA A 514 -15.61 5.65 33.02
C ALA A 514 -14.40 6.52 32.58
N LEU A 515 -14.60 7.38 31.59
CA LEU A 515 -13.56 8.28 31.10
C LEU A 515 -13.39 9.50 32.03
N SER A 516 -12.14 9.85 32.30
CA SER A 516 -11.81 11.14 32.92
C SER A 516 -11.86 12.26 31.88
N ARG A 517 -11.37 11.97 30.64
CA ARG A 517 -11.42 12.86 29.49
C ARG A 517 -11.46 12.10 28.17
N GLY A 518 -12.01 12.73 27.13
CA GLY A 518 -12.00 12.23 25.76
C GLY A 518 -10.87 12.85 24.93
N CYS A 519 -10.27 12.09 24.04
CA CYS A 519 -9.29 12.54 23.07
C CYS A 519 -9.77 12.18 21.66
N LEU A 520 -10.07 13.20 20.85
CA LEU A 520 -10.40 13.05 19.43
C LEU A 520 -9.13 13.20 18.61
N ILE A 521 -8.78 12.18 17.82
CA ILE A 521 -7.67 12.25 16.88
C ILE A 521 -8.25 12.38 15.47
N ARG A 522 -7.98 13.51 14.82
CA ARG A 522 -8.51 13.80 13.49
C ARG A 522 -7.66 14.85 12.79
N ASN A 523 -7.47 14.71 11.49
CA ASN A 523 -6.85 15.75 10.66
C ASN A 523 -7.71 17.03 10.68
N LYS A 524 -7.17 18.13 11.18
CA LYS A 524 -7.88 19.43 11.34
C LYS A 524 -8.33 20.02 10.00
N LYS A 525 -7.70 19.64 8.86
CA LYS A 525 -8.13 20.05 7.52
C LYS A 525 -9.47 19.42 7.11
N LYS A 526 -9.88 18.32 7.72
CA LYS A 526 -11.17 17.69 7.46
C LYS A 526 -12.30 18.44 8.17
N ALA A 527 -13.24 18.93 7.38
CA ALA A 527 -14.36 19.71 7.88
C ALA A 527 -15.21 18.95 8.90
N ILE A 528 -15.64 19.66 9.94
CA ILE A 528 -16.61 19.18 10.93
C ILE A 528 -17.79 20.14 10.92
N ALA A 529 -19.00 19.61 10.76
CA ALA A 529 -20.21 20.40 10.74
C ALA A 529 -20.40 21.16 12.08
N ARG A 530 -20.94 22.39 12.00
CA ARG A 530 -21.07 23.30 13.16
C ARG A 530 -21.84 22.66 14.34
N ASN A 531 -22.86 21.87 14.05
CA ASN A 531 -23.64 21.16 15.06
C ASN A 531 -22.80 20.15 15.86
N PHE A 532 -21.85 19.44 15.22
CA PHE A 532 -20.93 18.53 15.94
C PHE A 532 -19.94 19.32 16.81
N LYS A 533 -19.42 20.45 16.31
CA LYS A 533 -18.55 21.31 17.12
C LYS A 533 -19.25 21.78 18.39
N THR A 534 -20.46 22.32 18.26
CA THR A 534 -21.22 22.89 19.39
C THR A 534 -21.75 21.82 20.36
N ASN A 535 -22.24 20.68 19.83
CA ASN A 535 -22.92 19.69 20.67
C ASN A 535 -21.95 18.65 21.28
N TYR A 536 -20.74 18.48 20.75
CA TYR A 536 -19.85 17.42 21.20
C TYR A 536 -18.42 17.90 21.47
N ILE A 537 -17.77 18.64 20.55
CA ILE A 537 -16.36 19.00 20.69
C ILE A 537 -16.20 20.03 21.80
N GLN A 538 -16.91 21.16 21.75
CA GLN A 538 -16.84 22.18 22.80
C GLN A 538 -17.20 21.65 24.19
N PRO A 539 -18.26 20.83 24.37
CA PRO A 539 -18.51 20.18 25.64
C PRO A 539 -17.44 19.19 26.09
N MET A 540 -16.77 18.49 25.13
CA MET A 540 -15.66 17.59 25.44
C MET A 540 -14.46 18.39 25.95
N GLU A 541 -14.07 19.45 25.25
CA GLU A 541 -12.96 20.34 25.62
C GLU A 541 -13.25 21.02 26.98
N SER A 542 -14.47 21.46 27.23
CA SER A 542 -14.86 22.05 28.51
C SER A 542 -14.78 21.09 29.71
N LYS A 543 -14.78 19.78 29.44
CA LYS A 543 -14.54 18.70 30.41
C LYS A 543 -13.09 18.24 30.50
N GLY A 544 -12.15 18.99 29.92
CA GLY A 544 -10.74 18.63 29.87
C GLY A 544 -10.39 17.58 28.79
N GLY A 545 -11.28 17.37 27.85
CA GLY A 545 -10.97 16.57 26.65
C GLY A 545 -10.21 17.38 25.60
N GLU A 546 -9.69 16.70 24.58
CA GLU A 546 -8.79 17.30 23.60
C GLU A 546 -9.10 16.90 22.16
N PHE A 547 -8.89 17.84 21.23
CA PHE A 547 -8.90 17.59 19.81
C PHE A 547 -7.46 17.64 19.26
N VAL A 548 -6.85 16.46 19.11
CA VAL A 548 -5.49 16.28 18.63
C VAL A 548 -5.46 16.22 17.10
N ASP A 549 -4.58 17.01 16.49
CA ASP A 549 -4.41 17.00 15.03
C ASP A 549 -3.65 15.75 14.57
N LEU A 550 -4.19 15.03 13.60
CA LEU A 550 -3.49 13.93 12.95
C LEU A 550 -2.58 14.47 11.85
N ILE A 551 -1.32 14.61 12.16
CA ILE A 551 -0.28 15.08 11.23
C ILE A 551 0.46 13.87 10.67
N GLU A 552 0.56 13.78 9.34
CA GLU A 552 1.13 12.64 8.62
C GLU A 552 2.55 12.29 9.08
N ASN A 553 3.46 13.27 9.16
CA ASN A 553 4.85 13.04 9.55
C ASN A 553 5.01 12.56 11.00
N GLN A 554 4.03 12.79 11.88
CA GLN A 554 4.03 12.33 13.27
C GLN A 554 3.49 10.91 13.44
N VAL A 555 2.49 10.53 12.64
CA VAL A 555 1.89 9.19 12.71
C VAL A 555 2.66 8.17 11.86
N LYS A 556 3.30 8.60 10.78
CA LYS A 556 4.05 7.74 9.85
C LYS A 556 5.12 6.88 10.55
N PRO A 557 5.96 7.39 11.46
CA PRO A 557 6.92 6.57 12.19
C PRO A 557 6.26 5.47 13.04
N LEU A 558 5.09 5.74 13.63
CA LEU A 558 4.36 4.77 14.44
C LEU A 558 3.78 3.64 13.59
N ILE A 559 3.30 3.97 12.41
CA ILE A 559 2.84 2.97 11.41
C ILE A 559 4.02 2.13 10.93
N ALA A 560 5.14 2.78 10.59
CA ALA A 560 6.33 2.10 10.08
C ALA A 560 6.92 1.13 11.11
N ILE A 561 7.09 1.55 12.37
CA ILE A 561 7.67 0.65 13.40
C ILE A 561 6.73 -0.51 13.74
N ARG A 562 5.41 -0.30 13.70
CA ARG A 562 4.44 -1.40 13.81
C ARG A 562 4.56 -2.37 12.63
N ALA A 563 4.75 -1.89 11.42
CA ALA A 563 4.97 -2.73 10.25
C ALA A 563 6.28 -3.54 10.36
N VAL A 564 7.37 -2.92 10.83
CA VAL A 564 8.62 -3.63 11.15
C VAL A 564 8.36 -4.75 12.17
N TYR A 565 7.62 -4.45 13.25
CA TYR A 565 7.27 -5.43 14.27
C TYR A 565 6.45 -6.60 13.71
N GLN A 566 5.46 -6.31 12.87
CA GLN A 566 4.61 -7.34 12.25
C GLN A 566 5.38 -8.24 11.28
N LYS A 567 6.37 -7.69 10.59
CA LYS A 567 7.19 -8.35 9.58
C LYS A 567 8.56 -8.80 10.14
N ARG A 568 8.81 -8.65 11.46
CA ARG A 568 10.13 -8.83 12.07
C ARG A 568 10.75 -10.19 11.80
N GLU A 569 9.96 -11.25 11.90
CA GLU A 569 10.42 -12.62 11.69
C GLU A 569 10.40 -13.00 10.20
N SER A 570 9.31 -12.64 9.49
CA SER A 570 9.10 -13.03 8.10
C SER A 570 10.03 -12.29 7.13
N ASP A 571 10.21 -10.98 7.31
CA ASP A 571 10.88 -10.15 6.31
C ASP A 571 12.25 -9.67 6.75
N TYR A 572 12.41 -9.36 8.02
CA TYR A 572 13.61 -8.67 8.50
C TYR A 572 14.55 -9.56 9.31
N GLY A 573 14.08 -10.69 9.85
CA GLY A 573 14.87 -11.56 10.72
C GLY A 573 15.34 -10.82 11.98
N ILE A 574 14.49 -9.93 12.54
CA ILE A 574 14.76 -9.08 13.69
C ILE A 574 13.99 -9.61 14.90
N SER A 575 14.62 -9.63 16.07
CA SER A 575 13.94 -10.00 17.30
C SER A 575 13.06 -8.87 17.84
N GLU A 576 12.02 -9.20 18.56
CA GLU A 576 11.18 -8.23 19.26
C GLU A 576 12.01 -7.35 20.22
N GLU A 577 12.96 -7.96 20.94
CA GLU A 577 13.84 -7.26 21.89
C GLU A 577 14.70 -6.19 21.20
N ASP A 578 15.19 -6.46 19.99
CA ASP A 578 15.98 -5.50 19.22
C ASP A 578 15.17 -4.28 18.78
N ILE A 579 13.90 -4.48 18.40
CA ILE A 579 13.00 -3.38 18.04
C ILE A 579 12.78 -2.47 19.25
N PHE A 580 12.49 -3.01 20.44
CA PHE A 580 12.27 -2.19 21.62
C PHE A 580 13.55 -1.54 22.14
N ARG A 581 14.67 -2.22 22.03
CA ARG A 581 16.00 -1.62 22.32
C ARG A 581 16.27 -0.44 21.38
N PHE A 582 15.97 -0.57 20.10
CA PHE A 582 16.09 0.50 19.12
C PHE A 582 15.21 1.70 19.47
N ILE A 583 13.93 1.48 19.80
CA ILE A 583 13.02 2.55 20.22
C ILE A 583 13.55 3.28 21.44
N GLN A 584 14.11 2.57 22.43
CA GLN A 584 14.67 3.18 23.62
C GLN A 584 15.93 4.00 23.34
N GLN A 585 16.83 3.52 22.48
CA GLN A 585 18.14 4.16 22.25
C GLN A 585 18.12 5.20 21.13
N LYS A 586 17.37 4.96 20.05
CA LYS A 586 17.32 5.81 18.86
C LYS A 586 15.95 6.45 18.58
N GLY A 587 14.94 6.20 19.40
CA GLY A 587 13.58 6.68 19.18
C GLY A 587 13.47 8.20 19.04
N HIS A 588 14.34 8.96 19.72
CA HIS A 588 14.39 10.42 19.60
C HIS A 588 14.74 10.91 18.18
N GLN A 589 15.50 10.14 17.40
CA GLN A 589 15.88 10.48 16.02
C GLN A 589 14.75 10.21 15.01
N TYR A 590 13.81 9.32 15.37
CA TYR A 590 12.78 8.83 14.47
C TYR A 590 11.37 9.12 14.98
N TRP A 591 11.22 9.96 15.98
CA TRP A 591 9.94 10.25 16.64
C TRP A 591 9.18 8.98 17.04
N LEU A 592 9.87 8.11 17.77
CA LEU A 592 9.32 6.87 18.31
C LEU A 592 9.26 6.90 19.83
N GLY A 593 8.44 6.06 20.40
CA GLY A 593 8.31 5.91 21.85
C GLY A 593 7.84 7.20 22.51
N THR A 594 8.51 7.59 23.61
CA THR A 594 8.19 8.80 24.39
C THR A 594 8.50 10.11 23.65
N HIS A 595 9.23 10.05 22.54
CA HIS A 595 9.63 11.21 21.75
C HIS A 595 8.69 11.51 20.57
N ASN A 596 7.61 10.74 20.41
CA ASN A 596 6.65 11.01 19.34
C ASN A 596 5.72 12.17 19.73
N PRO A 597 5.66 13.26 18.92
CA PRO A 597 4.85 14.42 19.25
C PRO A 597 3.35 14.11 19.38
N LEU A 598 2.80 13.24 18.52
CA LEU A 598 1.40 12.84 18.59
C LEU A 598 1.08 12.09 19.89
N ILE A 599 1.95 11.21 20.36
CA ILE A 599 1.81 10.50 21.64
C ILE A 599 1.91 11.49 22.80
N GLN A 600 2.85 12.44 22.73
CA GLN A 600 2.99 13.46 23.76
C GLN A 600 1.75 14.34 23.85
N GLU A 601 1.17 14.74 22.72
CA GLU A 601 -0.06 15.54 22.70
C GLU A 601 -1.25 14.76 23.27
N ILE A 602 -1.45 13.51 22.89
CA ILE A 602 -2.53 12.66 23.45
C ILE A 602 -2.46 12.54 24.99
N LEU A 603 -1.23 12.50 25.53
CA LEU A 603 -1.00 12.30 26.97
C LEU A 603 -0.86 13.60 27.75
N SER A 604 -0.64 14.74 27.07
CA SER A 604 -0.47 16.04 27.70
C SER A 604 -1.76 16.53 28.40
N ASP A 605 -1.59 17.47 29.31
CA ASP A 605 -2.72 18.21 29.87
C ASP A 605 -3.20 19.22 28.80
N PRO A 606 -4.48 19.22 28.40
CA PRO A 606 -5.03 20.16 27.41
C PRO A 606 -4.85 21.64 27.76
N SER A 607 -4.55 21.95 29.02
CA SER A 607 -4.21 23.30 29.46
C SER A 607 -2.75 23.70 29.17
N TYR A 608 -1.92 22.77 28.65
CA TYR A 608 -0.52 23.02 28.32
C TYR A 608 -0.44 23.72 26.95
N THR A 609 -0.04 24.99 26.96
CA THR A 609 0.37 25.71 25.74
C THR A 609 1.79 25.29 25.38
N LEU A 610 1.98 24.80 24.16
CA LEU A 610 3.31 24.53 23.60
C LEU A 610 4.18 25.79 23.70
N SER A 611 5.47 25.62 23.99
CA SER A 611 6.42 26.75 24.05
C SER A 611 6.46 27.47 22.71
N GLU A 612 6.60 28.79 22.75
CA GLU A 612 6.60 29.69 21.59
C GLU A 612 7.62 29.27 20.51
N ASP A 613 8.73 28.61 20.89
CA ASP A 613 9.76 28.11 19.98
C ASP A 613 9.28 27.04 18.98
N ILE A 614 8.21 26.28 19.31
CA ILE A 614 7.63 25.28 18.40
C ILE A 614 6.53 25.89 17.53
N GLN A 615 5.90 26.97 17.98
CA GLN A 615 4.91 27.70 17.18
C GLN A 615 5.55 28.49 16.05
N GLU A 616 6.75 29.05 16.23
CA GLU A 616 7.49 29.78 15.20
C GLU A 616 7.97 28.87 14.04
N GLU A 617 8.39 27.62 14.32
CA GLU A 617 8.75 26.67 13.24
C GLU A 617 7.55 26.25 12.38
N ILE A 618 6.35 26.21 12.94
CA ILE A 618 5.11 25.85 12.21
C ILE A 618 4.58 27.02 11.39
N GLU A 619 4.75 28.27 11.85
CA GLU A 619 4.30 29.48 11.12
C GLU A 619 5.22 29.84 9.95
N VAL A 620 6.51 29.54 10.00
CA VAL A 620 7.48 29.84 8.92
C VAL A 620 7.25 28.94 7.69
N GLU A 621 6.86 27.66 7.86
CA GLU A 621 6.51 26.79 6.72
C GLU A 621 5.15 27.11 6.08
N ALA A 622 4.24 27.74 6.80
CA ALA A 622 2.92 28.10 6.28
C ALA A 622 2.89 29.40 5.47
N PHE A 623 3.88 30.29 5.67
CA PHE A 623 3.91 31.60 5.00
C PHE A 623 4.55 31.58 3.61
N ASP A 624 5.43 30.64 3.31
CA ASP A 624 6.09 30.53 1.99
C ASP A 624 5.20 29.94 0.88
N VAL A 625 4.06 29.35 1.22
CA VAL A 625 3.14 28.74 0.25
C VAL A 625 2.02 29.71 -0.22
N LEU A 626 1.83 30.82 0.47
CA LEU A 626 0.72 31.77 0.19
C LEU A 626 1.11 33.03 -0.60
N SER A 627 2.39 33.23 -0.93
CA SER A 627 2.85 34.44 -1.62
C SER A 627 2.80 34.38 -3.15
N ASP A 628 2.53 33.23 -3.76
CA ASP A 628 2.57 33.04 -5.22
C ASP A 628 1.20 33.02 -5.94
N LEU A 629 0.10 33.40 -5.27
CA LEU A 629 -1.26 33.32 -5.83
C LEU A 629 -1.98 34.67 -5.98
N ASP A 630 -1.28 35.76 -6.21
CA ASP A 630 -1.97 37.03 -6.52
C ASP A 630 -1.31 37.78 -7.68
N THR A 631 -1.65 37.37 -8.93
CA THR A 631 -1.70 38.32 -10.08
C THR A 631 -2.42 37.68 -11.28
N GLY A 632 -3.52 38.28 -11.72
CA GLY A 632 -3.96 38.16 -13.12
C GLY A 632 -5.42 37.83 -13.38
N LEU A 633 -6.32 38.71 -12.94
CA LEU A 633 -7.64 38.81 -13.56
C LEU A 633 -7.57 39.82 -14.74
N SER A 634 -7.90 39.37 -15.93
CA SER A 634 -8.44 40.27 -16.96
C SER A 634 -9.47 39.55 -17.82
N ASP A 635 -10.64 40.14 -17.86
CA ASP A 635 -11.81 39.82 -18.66
C ASP A 635 -11.51 39.66 -20.16
N ASN A 636 -12.16 38.67 -20.80
CA ASN A 636 -12.77 38.95 -22.12
C ASN A 636 -13.91 37.96 -22.42
N GLN A 637 -15.01 38.58 -22.82
CA GLN A 637 -16.27 37.97 -23.23
C GLN A 637 -16.22 37.40 -24.66
N SER A 638 -17.21 36.49 -24.89
CA SER A 638 -17.87 36.09 -26.15
C SER A 638 -17.17 35.02 -26.97
N SER A 639 -17.83 33.97 -27.32
CA SER A 639 -19.01 33.77 -28.17
C SER A 639 -19.32 32.25 -28.28
N ASP A 640 -20.60 31.93 -28.28
CA ASP A 640 -21.16 30.63 -28.67
C ASP A 640 -20.76 30.30 -30.11
N GLU A 641 -20.02 29.20 -30.32
CA GLU A 641 -20.01 28.51 -31.62
C GLU A 641 -19.62 27.01 -31.40
N ASP A 642 -20.58 26.19 -31.78
CA ASP A 642 -20.54 24.82 -32.29
C ASP A 642 -19.87 23.67 -31.52
N PHE A 643 -20.76 22.95 -30.86
CA PHE A 643 -20.56 21.68 -30.20
C PHE A 643 -20.20 20.48 -31.12
N ASN A 644 -20.11 20.69 -32.42
CA ASN A 644 -19.79 19.63 -33.40
C ASN A 644 -18.30 19.36 -33.59
N GLY A 645 -17.42 20.22 -33.11
CA GLY A 645 -15.98 20.15 -33.40
C GLY A 645 -15.18 19.08 -32.62
N ILE A 646 -15.75 18.40 -31.58
CA ILE A 646 -15.02 17.39 -30.80
C ILE A 646 -15.25 15.97 -31.32
N LEU A 647 -16.30 15.75 -32.09
CA LEU A 647 -16.58 14.46 -32.75
C LEU A 647 -15.97 14.37 -34.16
N ASP A 648 -15.53 15.47 -34.75
CA ASP A 648 -14.76 15.51 -36.01
C ASP A 648 -13.25 15.42 -35.73
N LEU A 649 -12.84 14.40 -34.99
CA LEU A 649 -11.47 13.96 -34.92
C LEU A 649 -11.13 13.17 -36.19
N GLU A 650 -11.17 13.82 -37.34
CA GLU A 650 -10.41 13.38 -38.47
C GLU A 650 -8.94 13.69 -38.19
N LEU A 651 -8.20 12.62 -37.92
CA LEU A 651 -6.76 12.62 -37.95
C LEU A 651 -6.31 12.94 -39.37
N GLU A 652 -5.89 14.18 -39.62
CA GLU A 652 -4.99 14.45 -40.73
C GLU A 652 -3.69 13.69 -40.49
N CYS A 653 -3.60 12.52 -41.08
CA CYS A 653 -2.33 11.84 -41.31
C CYS A 653 -1.68 12.54 -42.50
N HIS A 654 -0.65 13.34 -42.26
CA HIS A 654 0.32 13.64 -43.29
C HIS A 654 1.08 12.34 -43.66
N VAL A 655 1.07 12.07 -44.95
CA VAL A 655 1.81 11.04 -45.71
C VAL A 655 3.30 11.15 -45.43
#